data_a5c22b48a6fde05cd4dd27564ded8841
#
_entry.id   a5c22b48a6fde05cd4dd27564ded8841
#
_cell.length_a   1.000
_cell.length_b   1.000
_cell.length_c   1.000
_cell.angle_alpha   90.00
_cell.angle_beta   90.00
_cell.angle_gamma   90.00
#
_symmetry.space_group_name_H-M   'P 1'
#
loop_
_entity.id
_entity.type
_entity.pdbx_description
1 polymer ?
#
loop_
_entity_poly.entity_id
_entity_poly.type
_entity_poly.pdbx_seq_one_letter_code
_entity_poly.pdbx_strand_id
1 'polypeptide(L)'
;MNGPPPASFPAFDVSKSERTDALTVVGLTVTYRIRGRDREVLHDISLRVRRGEAYGLVGESGCGKSTMAMATLRYLPRNGKVKAGKILIAGQDVQALDADALRTMRATAISMVYQDPGRALNPSMTIARQVAEAFEAAGATRSDALTRTLEMLRRVRIAAPERVMDSYPHQLSGGMQQRVVIAMALASNPALLILDEPTTGLDATVEAEVLDLVAQLRKELGTAVLFISHNLAVIGRMCERVGVLYAGKLVEEGATQDVFARPRHPYTVGLLRCLPTSGRSKTLERLDTIAGQLPAPGSITQGCIYADRCRLADDRCRRDAPPPHRVAAAHGDQMSRCHYHERAMELPRATADTPSPRASVGDAAPAQAAAPGTLVLRAERVSKTFHVSGVALKAVDDVSLDLATGETLGLVGESGSGKTTLAKLMLGLLSPDAGSILELDGMPLPARVTRRNDEQVKSLQIVFQNPDSALNRSHSVKRLIGRALSRLAALRGAAQDERLAALTAAVRLPNRYLGARTRQLSGGLKQRVAIARAFAGEPRVVVCDEPTSALDVSVQASILNLLADLQRERGTSYVFISHDLHVVRYLSDRIAVLYLGRLLEIGPAAAVFDGPHHPYTEALLSSAPALDAAPHGERIRLSGEVPSAAAPPSGCVFHTRCPRKLGAVCEQQDPPFIDAGDGHRIRCHIPIQDLRTLQCAPRNA
;
A
#
# COMPACT_ATOMS: atom_id res chain seq x y z
N MET A 1 -26.63 4.73 -50.70
CA MET A 1 -27.53 5.14 -49.59
C MET A 1 -26.66 5.64 -48.45
N ASN A 2 -26.61 6.96 -48.35
CA ASN A 2 -25.79 7.62 -47.29
C ASN A 2 -26.55 7.53 -45.97
N GLY A 3 -25.99 6.80 -45.01
CA GLY A 3 -26.47 6.83 -43.63
C GLY A 3 -26.16 8.20 -42.99
N PRO A 4 -26.97 8.63 -42.00
CA PRO A 4 -26.78 9.92 -41.36
C PRO A 4 -25.40 9.98 -40.65
N PRO A 5 -24.76 11.16 -40.60
CA PRO A 5 -23.49 11.33 -39.90
C PRO A 5 -23.70 11.04 -38.42
N PRO A 6 -22.67 10.50 -37.71
CA PRO A 6 -22.77 10.25 -36.28
C PRO A 6 -23.07 11.55 -35.54
N ALA A 7 -24.06 11.48 -34.64
CA ALA A 7 -24.53 12.61 -33.85
C ALA A 7 -23.30 13.30 -33.18
N SER A 8 -23.13 14.57 -33.52
CA SER A 8 -22.15 15.45 -32.87
C SER A 8 -22.51 15.51 -31.40
N PHE A 9 -21.56 15.15 -30.55
CA PHE A 9 -21.63 15.30 -29.08
C PHE A 9 -22.06 16.73 -28.75
N PRO A 10 -22.92 16.94 -27.75
CA PRO A 10 -23.14 18.28 -27.24
C PRO A 10 -21.76 18.78 -26.77
N ALA A 11 -21.26 19.81 -27.43
CA ALA A 11 -20.03 20.49 -27.08
C ALA A 11 -20.13 20.81 -25.59
N PHE A 12 -19.14 20.38 -24.82
CA PHE A 12 -18.95 20.80 -23.45
C PHE A 12 -19.01 22.34 -23.45
N ASP A 13 -20.06 22.91 -22.84
CA ASP A 13 -20.23 24.35 -22.77
C ASP A 13 -19.17 24.91 -21.81
N VAL A 14 -18.03 25.26 -22.35
CA VAL A 14 -16.82 25.74 -21.65
C VAL A 14 -17.09 27.10 -21.00
N SER A 15 -18.05 27.86 -21.51
CA SER A 15 -18.19 29.29 -21.23
C SER A 15 -18.80 29.66 -19.87
N LYS A 16 -19.52 28.77 -19.20
CA LYS A 16 -20.16 29.07 -17.89
C LYS A 16 -19.50 28.40 -16.68
N SER A 17 -18.71 27.31 -16.84
CA SER A 17 -18.09 26.56 -15.73
C SER A 17 -16.64 26.97 -15.45
N GLU A 18 -15.99 27.70 -16.34
CA GLU A 18 -14.54 27.98 -16.28
C GLU A 18 -14.10 28.77 -15.05
N ARG A 19 -14.98 29.54 -14.42
CA ARG A 19 -14.66 30.35 -13.23
C ARG A 19 -14.81 29.61 -11.90
N THR A 20 -15.38 28.39 -11.91
CA THR A 20 -15.67 27.61 -10.69
C THR A 20 -14.80 26.38 -10.51
N ASP A 21 -14.12 25.89 -11.55
CA ASP A 21 -13.30 24.70 -11.52
C ASP A 21 -11.84 25.05 -11.17
N ALA A 22 -11.23 24.24 -10.27
CA ALA A 22 -9.81 24.36 -9.95
C ALA A 22 -8.94 23.71 -11.05
N LEU A 23 -9.44 22.62 -11.65
CA LEU A 23 -8.82 21.91 -12.77
C LEU A 23 -9.85 21.53 -13.81
N THR A 24 -9.61 21.89 -15.07
CA THR A 24 -10.36 21.36 -16.22
C THR A 24 -9.38 20.79 -17.24
N VAL A 25 -9.60 19.53 -17.60
CA VAL A 25 -8.82 18.85 -18.62
C VAL A 25 -9.77 18.42 -19.73
N VAL A 26 -9.42 18.73 -20.96
CA VAL A 26 -10.27 18.45 -22.14
C VAL A 26 -9.43 17.77 -23.22
N GLY A 27 -9.77 16.53 -23.56
CA GLY A 27 -9.18 15.78 -24.67
C GLY A 27 -7.66 15.55 -24.55
N LEU A 28 -7.12 15.49 -23.33
CA LEU A 28 -5.69 15.41 -23.11
C LEU A 28 -5.09 14.11 -23.66
N THR A 29 -4.14 14.26 -24.58
CA THR A 29 -3.34 13.17 -25.12
C THR A 29 -1.87 13.46 -24.89
N VAL A 30 -1.17 12.53 -24.23
CA VAL A 30 0.27 12.64 -23.90
C VAL A 30 1.03 11.51 -24.57
N THR A 31 2.16 11.86 -25.18
CA THR A 31 3.07 10.90 -25.82
C THR A 31 4.46 10.94 -25.17
N TYR A 32 5.10 9.77 -25.11
CA TYR A 32 6.52 9.63 -24.78
C TYR A 32 7.30 9.05 -25.95
N ARG A 33 8.48 9.60 -26.22
CA ARG A 33 9.41 9.05 -27.22
C ARG A 33 10.22 7.92 -26.58
N ILE A 34 9.85 6.66 -26.95
CA ILE A 34 10.48 5.45 -26.44
C ILE A 34 11.15 4.72 -27.61
N ARG A 35 12.47 4.51 -27.55
CA ARG A 35 13.25 3.84 -28.61
C ARG A 35 12.99 4.44 -29.99
N GLY A 36 12.97 5.77 -30.08
CA GLY A 36 12.79 6.51 -31.35
C GLY A 36 11.35 6.59 -31.87
N ARG A 37 10.36 5.96 -31.19
CA ARG A 37 8.94 5.99 -31.58
C ARG A 37 8.13 6.74 -30.54
N ASP A 38 7.19 7.58 -30.99
CA ASP A 38 6.21 8.24 -30.12
C ASP A 38 5.14 7.21 -29.70
N ARG A 39 4.96 7.03 -28.38
CA ARG A 39 3.98 6.13 -27.78
C ARG A 39 2.98 6.95 -27.00
N GLU A 40 1.72 6.81 -27.30
CA GLU A 40 0.65 7.44 -26.52
C GLU A 40 0.49 6.74 -25.17
N VAL A 41 0.53 7.52 -24.09
CA VAL A 41 0.40 7.06 -22.72
C VAL A 41 -0.91 7.53 -22.10
N LEU A 42 -1.39 8.73 -22.46
CA LEU A 42 -2.74 9.20 -22.16
C LEU A 42 -3.47 9.42 -23.47
N HIS A 43 -4.76 9.02 -23.49
CA HIS A 43 -5.59 9.03 -24.67
C HIS A 43 -6.93 9.72 -24.39
N ASP A 44 -7.13 10.92 -24.91
CA ASP A 44 -8.40 11.64 -24.85
C ASP A 44 -8.99 11.71 -23.43
N ILE A 45 -8.18 12.15 -22.45
CA ILE A 45 -8.63 12.31 -21.07
C ILE A 45 -9.37 13.63 -20.92
N SER A 46 -10.60 13.56 -20.41
CA SER A 46 -11.38 14.72 -20.02
C SER A 46 -11.89 14.51 -18.61
N LEU A 47 -11.59 15.44 -17.70
CA LEU A 47 -12.04 15.44 -16.31
C LEU A 47 -12.10 16.87 -15.75
N ARG A 48 -12.84 17.03 -14.65
CA ARG A 48 -12.96 18.32 -13.93
C ARG A 48 -12.83 18.10 -12.43
N VAL A 49 -12.15 19.01 -11.76
CA VAL A 49 -12.09 19.08 -10.30
C VAL A 49 -12.61 20.45 -9.90
N ARG A 50 -13.70 20.49 -9.15
CA ARG A 50 -14.31 21.73 -8.68
C ARG A 50 -13.48 22.35 -7.54
N ARG A 51 -13.66 23.63 -7.25
CA ARG A 51 -13.04 24.26 -6.09
C ARG A 51 -13.48 23.57 -4.81
N GLY A 52 -12.51 23.28 -3.92
CA GLY A 52 -12.74 22.58 -2.66
C GLY A 52 -13.11 21.11 -2.78
N GLU A 53 -13.27 20.56 -4.01
CA GLU A 53 -13.55 19.14 -4.24
C GLU A 53 -12.29 18.30 -4.08
N ALA A 54 -12.43 17.06 -3.53
CA ALA A 54 -11.42 16.03 -3.67
C ALA A 54 -11.86 15.04 -4.75
N TYR A 55 -11.05 14.95 -5.79
CA TYR A 55 -11.24 14.03 -6.91
C TYR A 55 -10.20 12.92 -6.87
N GLY A 56 -10.65 11.68 -6.79
CA GLY A 56 -9.79 10.49 -6.78
C GLY A 56 -9.44 10.03 -8.19
N LEU A 57 -8.18 9.67 -8.44
CA LEU A 57 -7.75 9.02 -9.67
C LEU A 57 -7.12 7.67 -9.34
N VAL A 58 -7.78 6.58 -9.74
CA VAL A 58 -7.39 5.20 -9.43
C VAL A 58 -7.07 4.39 -10.68
N GLY A 59 -6.33 3.29 -10.50
CA GLY A 59 -5.97 2.34 -11.57
C GLY A 59 -4.66 1.63 -11.27
N GLU A 60 -4.34 0.59 -12.05
CA GLU A 60 -3.09 -0.18 -11.91
C GLU A 60 -1.84 0.69 -12.15
N SER A 61 -0.69 0.25 -11.62
CA SER A 61 0.60 0.90 -11.85
C SER A 61 0.94 0.92 -13.35
N GLY A 62 1.39 2.08 -13.82
CA GLY A 62 1.67 2.28 -15.26
C GLY A 62 0.45 2.65 -16.12
N CYS A 63 -0.76 2.78 -15.57
CA CYS A 63 -1.93 3.20 -16.35
C CYS A 63 -1.93 4.69 -16.75
N GLY A 64 -1.00 5.52 -16.21
CA GLY A 64 -0.86 6.94 -16.59
C GLY A 64 -1.18 7.97 -15.51
N LYS A 65 -1.51 7.60 -14.27
CA LYS A 65 -1.89 8.52 -13.17
C LYS A 65 -0.85 9.62 -12.92
N SER A 66 0.40 9.24 -12.66
CA SER A 66 1.49 10.21 -12.44
C SER A 66 1.84 11.00 -13.71
N THR A 67 1.62 10.43 -14.92
CA THR A 67 1.74 11.17 -16.18
C THR A 67 0.70 12.29 -16.26
N MET A 68 -0.53 12.02 -15.80
CA MET A 68 -1.59 13.01 -15.70
C MET A 68 -1.18 14.16 -14.76
N ALA A 69 -0.69 13.84 -13.55
CA ALA A 69 -0.19 14.82 -12.59
C ALA A 69 0.94 15.68 -13.17
N MET A 70 1.94 15.06 -13.79
CA MET A 70 3.07 15.76 -14.43
C MET A 70 2.64 16.63 -15.61
N ALA A 71 1.68 16.17 -16.42
CA ALA A 71 1.13 16.96 -17.52
C ALA A 71 0.38 18.20 -17.01
N THR A 72 -0.38 18.07 -15.91
CA THR A 72 -1.10 19.19 -15.25
C THR A 72 -0.13 20.27 -14.76
N LEU A 73 1.04 19.87 -14.26
CA LEU A 73 2.11 20.78 -13.87
C LEU A 73 2.93 21.30 -15.06
N ARG A 74 2.69 20.82 -16.29
CA ARG A 74 3.57 21.03 -17.45
C ARG A 74 5.04 20.63 -17.13
N TYR A 75 5.21 19.56 -16.33
CA TYR A 75 6.50 19.06 -15.85
C TYR A 75 6.79 17.64 -16.38
N LEU A 76 6.42 17.38 -17.65
CA LEU A 76 6.76 16.12 -18.30
C LEU A 76 8.28 15.99 -18.51
N PRO A 77 8.84 14.77 -18.42
CA PRO A 77 10.24 14.52 -18.78
C PRO A 77 10.55 14.96 -20.22
N ARG A 78 11.83 15.17 -20.55
CA ARG A 78 12.27 15.67 -21.87
C ARG A 78 11.77 14.84 -23.07
N ASN A 79 11.49 13.55 -22.86
CA ASN A 79 10.95 12.65 -23.89
C ASN A 79 9.41 12.61 -23.91
N GLY A 80 8.73 13.38 -23.05
CA GLY A 80 7.28 13.46 -22.96
C GLY A 80 6.76 14.78 -23.54
N LYS A 81 5.63 14.74 -24.25
CA LYS A 81 4.95 15.94 -24.75
C LYS A 81 3.44 15.78 -24.73
N VAL A 82 2.73 16.88 -24.52
CA VAL A 82 1.29 16.97 -24.78
C VAL A 82 1.10 17.02 -26.29
N LYS A 83 0.38 16.03 -26.84
CA LYS A 83 0.09 15.92 -28.28
C LYS A 83 -1.18 16.68 -28.66
N ALA A 84 -2.20 16.61 -27.80
CA ALA A 84 -3.50 17.26 -28.00
C ALA A 84 -4.21 17.52 -26.68
N GLY A 85 -5.24 18.33 -26.72
CA GLY A 85 -6.09 18.68 -25.58
C GLY A 85 -5.67 19.97 -24.87
N LYS A 86 -6.39 20.35 -23.82
CA LYS A 86 -6.16 21.54 -23.00
C LYS A 86 -6.16 21.20 -21.53
N ILE A 87 -5.37 21.95 -20.76
CA ILE A 87 -5.33 21.88 -19.30
C ILE A 87 -5.51 23.30 -18.76
N LEU A 88 -6.60 23.52 -18.04
CA LEU A 88 -6.93 24.79 -17.43
C LEU A 88 -6.81 24.65 -15.90
N ILE A 89 -6.06 25.53 -15.25
CA ILE A 89 -5.94 25.66 -13.79
C ILE A 89 -6.54 27.01 -13.40
N ALA A 90 -7.59 26.98 -12.58
CA ALA A 90 -8.34 28.17 -12.21
C ALA A 90 -8.73 29.05 -13.43
N GLY A 91 -9.06 28.39 -14.57
CA GLY A 91 -9.45 29.02 -15.83
C GLY A 91 -8.28 29.45 -16.74
N GLN A 92 -7.03 29.30 -16.32
CA GLN A 92 -5.85 29.66 -17.14
C GLN A 92 -5.30 28.43 -17.89
N ASP A 93 -5.12 28.55 -19.20
CA ASP A 93 -4.52 27.47 -20.01
C ASP A 93 -3.03 27.36 -19.74
N VAL A 94 -2.64 26.27 -19.08
CA VAL A 94 -1.24 25.96 -18.68
C VAL A 94 -0.29 25.91 -19.89
N GLN A 95 -0.80 25.50 -21.05
CA GLN A 95 0.03 25.30 -22.24
C GLN A 95 0.35 26.63 -22.95
N ALA A 96 -0.52 27.63 -22.78
CA ALA A 96 -0.35 28.95 -23.36
C ALA A 96 0.58 29.86 -22.55
N LEU A 97 0.91 29.49 -21.28
CA LEU A 97 1.75 30.32 -20.41
C LEU A 97 3.20 30.36 -20.89
N ASP A 98 3.83 31.53 -20.82
CA ASP A 98 5.28 31.70 -20.94
C ASP A 98 6.02 31.14 -19.71
N ALA A 99 7.34 31.23 -19.69
CA ALA A 99 8.15 30.63 -18.63
C ALA A 99 7.93 31.30 -17.25
N ASP A 100 7.74 32.63 -17.21
CA ASP A 100 7.59 33.36 -15.98
C ASP A 100 6.17 33.24 -15.41
N ALA A 101 5.14 33.32 -16.25
CA ALA A 101 3.76 33.06 -15.87
C ALA A 101 3.61 31.58 -15.38
N LEU A 102 4.27 30.63 -16.03
CA LEU A 102 4.27 29.23 -15.58
C LEU A 102 4.95 29.06 -14.22
N ARG A 103 6.07 29.76 -13.99
CA ARG A 103 6.76 29.76 -12.69
C ARG A 103 5.85 30.34 -11.60
N THR A 104 5.20 31.47 -11.86
CA THR A 104 4.25 32.10 -10.95
C THR A 104 3.07 31.20 -10.64
N MET A 105 2.47 30.59 -11.68
CA MET A 105 1.37 29.63 -11.50
C MET A 105 1.77 28.44 -10.62
N ARG A 106 2.96 27.86 -10.83
CA ARG A 106 3.48 26.77 -10.00
C ARG A 106 3.78 27.20 -8.56
N ALA A 107 4.15 28.44 -8.35
CA ALA A 107 4.41 28.97 -7.01
C ALA A 107 3.13 29.31 -6.23
N THR A 108 2.01 29.62 -6.92
CA THR A 108 0.83 30.20 -6.26
C THR A 108 -0.48 29.44 -6.47
N ALA A 109 -0.68 28.81 -7.64
CA ALA A 109 -1.98 28.25 -8.01
C ALA A 109 -2.05 26.72 -7.93
N ILE A 110 -0.91 26.02 -8.07
CA ILE A 110 -0.85 24.56 -8.05
C ILE A 110 0.36 24.06 -7.28
N SER A 111 0.15 23.05 -6.45
CA SER A 111 1.23 22.36 -5.73
C SER A 111 1.09 20.85 -5.85
N MET A 112 2.18 20.12 -5.63
CA MET A 112 2.21 18.67 -5.68
C MET A 112 2.98 18.08 -4.50
N VAL A 113 2.39 17.07 -3.88
CA VAL A 113 3.05 16.16 -2.92
C VAL A 113 3.41 14.89 -3.68
N TYR A 114 4.70 14.57 -3.72
CA TYR A 114 5.22 13.37 -4.39
C TYR A 114 5.14 12.13 -3.49
N GLN A 115 5.19 10.96 -4.11
CA GLN A 115 5.10 9.64 -3.47
C GLN A 115 6.14 9.40 -2.35
N ASP A 116 7.36 9.93 -2.50
CA ASP A 116 8.48 9.72 -1.55
C ASP A 116 8.90 11.07 -0.95
N PRO A 117 8.54 11.35 0.32
CA PRO A 117 8.87 12.61 0.97
C PRO A 117 10.39 12.81 1.14
N GLY A 118 11.15 11.72 1.30
CA GLY A 118 12.61 11.76 1.41
C GLY A 118 13.29 12.26 0.14
N ARG A 119 12.65 12.06 -1.02
CA ARG A 119 13.14 12.60 -2.31
C ARG A 119 12.66 14.03 -2.58
N ALA A 120 11.56 14.44 -1.96
CA ALA A 120 11.06 15.80 -2.10
C ALA A 120 11.86 16.80 -1.26
N LEU A 121 12.44 16.34 -0.14
CA LEU A 121 13.21 17.17 0.77
C LEU A 121 14.71 17.14 0.42
N ASN A 122 15.37 18.31 0.51
CA ASN A 122 16.82 18.40 0.34
C ASN A 122 17.53 18.00 1.65
N PRO A 123 18.31 16.91 1.68
CA PRO A 123 18.93 16.40 2.89
C PRO A 123 19.99 17.33 3.51
N SER A 124 20.48 18.32 2.75
CA SER A 124 21.52 19.26 3.17
C SER A 124 20.97 20.59 3.68
N MET A 125 19.64 20.76 3.71
CA MET A 125 18.97 21.98 4.16
C MET A 125 18.11 21.71 5.38
N THR A 126 18.04 22.70 6.30
CA THR A 126 17.13 22.62 7.44
C THR A 126 15.67 22.71 6.99
N ILE A 127 14.77 22.20 7.82
CA ILE A 127 13.32 22.24 7.54
C ILE A 127 12.83 23.67 7.42
N ALA A 128 13.27 24.57 8.32
CA ALA A 128 12.89 25.99 8.25
C ALA A 128 13.18 26.60 6.89
N ARG A 129 14.39 26.35 6.35
CA ARG A 129 14.80 26.95 5.07
C ARG A 129 13.96 26.44 3.91
N GLN A 130 13.68 25.14 3.88
CA GLN A 130 12.91 24.51 2.79
C GLN A 130 11.44 24.98 2.78
N VAL A 131 10.80 25.05 3.95
CA VAL A 131 9.40 25.53 4.05
C VAL A 131 9.32 27.03 3.79
N ALA A 132 10.28 27.83 4.29
CA ALA A 132 10.33 29.28 4.04
C ALA A 132 10.51 29.59 2.54
N GLU A 133 11.29 28.79 1.82
CA GLU A 133 11.47 28.95 0.36
C GLU A 133 10.15 28.87 -0.41
N ALA A 134 9.21 28.02 0.03
CA ALA A 134 7.88 27.93 -0.58
C ALA A 134 7.06 29.22 -0.37
N PHE A 135 7.17 29.87 0.80
CA PHE A 135 6.55 31.15 1.06
C PHE A 135 7.23 32.31 0.29
N GLU A 136 8.57 32.30 0.22
CA GLU A 136 9.34 33.28 -0.55
C GLU A 136 8.99 33.20 -2.04
N ALA A 137 8.86 31.98 -2.60
CA ALA A 137 8.43 31.77 -3.97
C ALA A 137 7.02 32.31 -4.26
N ALA A 138 6.14 32.33 -3.24
CA ALA A 138 4.81 32.92 -3.30
C ALA A 138 4.80 34.47 -3.03
N GLY A 139 5.98 35.08 -2.85
CA GLY A 139 6.13 36.55 -2.71
C GLY A 139 6.30 37.05 -1.28
N ALA A 140 6.45 36.19 -0.26
CA ALA A 140 6.70 36.62 1.11
C ALA A 140 8.15 37.12 1.29
N THR A 141 8.33 38.09 2.20
CA THR A 141 9.69 38.47 2.62
C THR A 141 10.32 37.34 3.46
N ARG A 142 11.64 37.30 3.53
CA ARG A 142 12.36 36.24 4.29
C ARG A 142 11.96 36.19 5.76
N SER A 143 11.75 37.32 6.41
CA SER A 143 11.32 37.40 7.82
C SER A 143 9.90 36.84 7.99
N ASP A 144 8.98 37.28 7.13
CA ASP A 144 7.59 36.82 7.14
C ASP A 144 7.50 35.34 6.81
N ALA A 145 8.30 34.86 5.84
CA ALA A 145 8.36 33.45 5.48
C ALA A 145 8.76 32.53 6.65
N LEU A 146 9.72 32.95 7.50
CA LEU A 146 10.11 32.18 8.69
C LEU A 146 9.01 32.13 9.75
N THR A 147 8.32 33.27 9.99
CA THR A 147 7.17 33.32 10.92
C THR A 147 6.05 32.39 10.44
N ARG A 148 5.66 32.50 9.16
CA ARG A 148 4.64 31.63 8.55
C ARG A 148 5.06 30.15 8.52
N THR A 149 6.36 29.87 8.40
CA THR A 149 6.89 28.49 8.50
C THR A 149 6.57 27.88 9.85
N LEU A 150 6.84 28.59 10.95
CA LEU A 150 6.53 28.10 12.29
C LEU A 150 5.01 27.87 12.48
N GLU A 151 4.19 28.81 12.02
CA GLU A 151 2.73 28.66 12.07
C GLU A 151 2.25 27.46 11.24
N MET A 152 2.80 27.26 10.04
CA MET A 152 2.42 26.15 9.17
C MET A 152 2.85 24.80 9.78
N LEU A 153 4.05 24.70 10.39
CA LEU A 153 4.47 23.49 11.09
C LEU A 153 3.56 23.15 12.27
N ARG A 154 3.05 24.14 12.99
CA ARG A 154 2.00 23.96 14.01
C ARG A 154 0.68 23.46 13.40
N ARG A 155 0.24 24.06 12.29
CA ARG A 155 -0.99 23.64 11.58
C ARG A 155 -0.92 22.20 11.07
N VAL A 156 0.23 21.75 10.57
CA VAL A 156 0.43 20.34 10.17
C VAL A 156 0.74 19.43 11.36
N ARG A 157 0.56 19.93 12.60
CA ARG A 157 0.68 19.16 13.85
C ARG A 157 2.05 18.52 14.06
N ILE A 158 3.11 19.24 13.71
CA ILE A 158 4.47 18.84 14.06
C ILE A 158 4.67 19.07 15.57
N ALA A 159 5.11 18.04 16.29
CA ALA A 159 5.50 18.19 17.69
C ALA A 159 6.81 18.98 17.81
N ALA A 160 6.90 19.89 18.80
CA ALA A 160 8.04 20.76 19.02
C ALA A 160 8.53 21.46 17.72
N PRO A 161 7.66 22.24 17.02
CA PRO A 161 7.96 22.78 15.70
C PRO A 161 9.17 23.71 15.71
N GLU A 162 9.45 24.42 16.80
CA GLU A 162 10.64 25.25 16.98
C GLU A 162 11.94 24.43 16.84
N ARG A 163 12.00 23.27 17.46
CA ARG A 163 13.14 22.34 17.35
C ARG A 163 13.25 21.76 15.94
N VAL A 164 12.11 21.42 15.33
CA VAL A 164 12.07 20.81 14.00
C VAL A 164 12.53 21.80 12.93
N MET A 165 12.32 23.09 13.09
CA MET A 165 12.84 24.11 12.17
C MET A 165 14.34 23.99 11.94
N ASP A 166 15.12 23.70 12.98
CA ASP A 166 16.58 23.57 12.92
C ASP A 166 17.04 22.15 12.53
N SER A 167 16.12 21.22 12.41
CA SER A 167 16.43 19.83 12.06
C SER A 167 16.60 19.65 10.56
N TYR A 168 17.34 18.59 10.18
CA TYR A 168 17.47 18.11 8.80
C TYR A 168 16.49 16.97 8.52
N PRO A 169 16.12 16.73 7.25
CA PRO A 169 15.17 15.67 6.89
C PRO A 169 15.47 14.29 7.48
N HIS A 170 16.74 13.88 7.49
CA HIS A 170 17.17 12.57 8.01
C HIS A 170 17.00 12.39 9.52
N GLN A 171 16.72 13.46 10.26
CA GLN A 171 16.45 13.44 11.70
C GLN A 171 14.96 13.27 12.02
N LEU A 172 14.08 13.29 10.99
CA LEU A 172 12.63 13.21 11.12
C LEU A 172 12.13 11.80 10.78
N SER A 173 11.05 11.37 11.42
CA SER A 173 10.30 10.17 11.01
C SER A 173 9.65 10.36 9.64
N GLY A 174 9.30 9.26 8.94
CA GLY A 174 8.62 9.32 7.64
C GLY A 174 7.32 10.13 7.69
N GLY A 175 6.52 9.97 8.74
CA GLY A 175 5.29 10.73 8.93
C GLY A 175 5.54 12.22 9.15
N MET A 176 6.60 12.60 9.90
CA MET A 176 7.00 14.00 10.06
C MET A 176 7.49 14.59 8.72
N GLN A 177 8.32 13.86 7.97
CA GLN A 177 8.75 14.31 6.63
C GLN A 177 7.55 14.54 5.71
N GLN A 178 6.56 13.64 5.73
CA GLN A 178 5.34 13.79 4.94
C GLN A 178 4.54 15.04 5.34
N ARG A 179 4.38 15.31 6.64
CA ARG A 179 3.72 16.52 7.14
C ARG A 179 4.47 17.79 6.72
N VAL A 180 5.81 17.77 6.72
CA VAL A 180 6.64 18.89 6.22
C VAL A 180 6.43 19.12 4.72
N VAL A 181 6.40 18.07 3.91
CA VAL A 181 6.14 18.18 2.46
C VAL A 181 4.72 18.73 2.21
N ILE A 182 3.72 18.31 2.99
CA ILE A 182 2.36 18.88 2.93
C ILE A 182 2.37 20.35 3.34
N ALA A 183 3.13 20.73 4.38
CA ALA A 183 3.29 22.13 4.79
C ALA A 183 3.87 22.99 3.66
N MET A 184 4.93 22.53 2.99
CA MET A 184 5.51 23.18 1.82
C MET A 184 4.50 23.34 0.68
N ALA A 185 3.76 22.27 0.38
CA ALA A 185 2.78 22.26 -0.71
C ALA A 185 1.59 23.20 -0.46
N LEU A 186 1.21 23.44 0.80
CA LEU A 186 0.10 24.30 1.19
C LEU A 186 0.54 25.74 1.53
N ALA A 187 1.83 26.04 1.55
CA ALA A 187 2.37 27.34 1.93
C ALA A 187 1.81 28.50 1.09
N SER A 188 1.58 28.26 -0.20
CA SER A 188 1.02 29.26 -1.12
C SER A 188 -0.51 29.31 -1.16
N ASN A 189 -1.21 28.49 -0.38
CA ASN A 189 -2.66 28.30 -0.46
C ASN A 189 -3.15 28.04 -1.91
N PRO A 190 -2.69 26.97 -2.56
CA PRO A 190 -2.93 26.72 -3.97
C PRO A 190 -4.42 26.43 -4.26
N ALA A 191 -4.89 26.82 -5.45
CA ALA A 191 -6.23 26.45 -5.92
C ALA A 191 -6.37 24.95 -6.13
N LEU A 192 -5.27 24.26 -6.54
CA LEU A 192 -5.20 22.83 -6.76
C LEU A 192 -3.98 22.22 -6.05
N LEU A 193 -4.23 21.22 -5.21
CA LEU A 193 -3.21 20.36 -4.62
C LEU A 193 -3.26 18.98 -5.27
N ILE A 194 -2.16 18.53 -5.86
CA ILE A 194 -2.02 17.16 -6.37
C ILE A 194 -1.30 16.31 -5.31
N LEU A 195 -1.92 15.19 -4.94
CA LEU A 195 -1.35 14.21 -4.02
C LEU A 195 -1.10 12.91 -4.79
N ASP A 196 0.16 12.61 -5.10
CA ASP A 196 0.54 11.38 -5.81
C ASP A 196 1.01 10.33 -4.80
N GLU A 197 0.09 9.44 -4.42
CA GLU A 197 0.30 8.38 -3.43
C GLU A 197 0.90 8.89 -2.09
N PRO A 198 0.28 9.88 -1.44
CA PRO A 198 0.90 10.60 -0.32
C PRO A 198 1.09 9.77 0.95
N THR A 199 0.51 8.59 1.04
CA THR A 199 0.55 7.74 2.25
C THR A 199 1.30 6.43 2.03
N THR A 200 1.87 6.22 0.85
CA THR A 200 2.64 4.99 0.54
C THR A 200 3.83 4.86 1.50
N GLY A 201 3.93 3.69 2.16
CA GLY A 201 5.01 3.38 3.11
C GLY A 201 4.80 3.95 4.52
N LEU A 202 3.65 4.57 4.80
CA LEU A 202 3.23 4.92 6.15
C LEU A 202 2.45 3.77 6.80
N ASP A 203 2.56 3.62 8.10
CA ASP A 203 1.70 2.69 8.84
C ASP A 203 0.26 3.24 8.98
N ALA A 204 -0.69 2.35 9.29
CA ALA A 204 -2.12 2.67 9.27
C ALA A 204 -2.51 3.85 10.18
N THR A 205 -1.86 4.03 11.32
CA THR A 205 -2.16 5.13 12.24
C THR A 205 -1.67 6.46 11.70
N VAL A 206 -0.42 6.53 11.22
CA VAL A 206 0.18 7.72 10.61
C VAL A 206 -0.53 8.06 9.28
N GLU A 207 -0.82 7.05 8.43
CA GLU A 207 -1.61 7.23 7.22
C GLU A 207 -2.93 7.95 7.51
N ALA A 208 -3.68 7.42 8.47
CA ALA A 208 -4.98 7.96 8.82
C ALA A 208 -4.88 9.37 9.42
N GLU A 209 -3.82 9.69 10.21
CA GLU A 209 -3.58 11.03 10.72
C GLU A 209 -3.23 12.05 9.61
N VAL A 210 -2.41 11.63 8.62
CA VAL A 210 -2.08 12.46 7.46
C VAL A 210 -3.31 12.71 6.60
N LEU A 211 -4.16 11.70 6.39
CA LEU A 211 -5.42 11.86 5.65
C LEU A 211 -6.39 12.80 6.36
N ASP A 212 -6.56 12.69 7.69
CA ASP A 212 -7.38 13.61 8.47
C ASP A 212 -6.86 15.05 8.40
N LEU A 213 -5.54 15.23 8.47
CA LEU A 213 -4.90 16.51 8.35
C LEU A 213 -5.18 17.15 6.97
N VAL A 214 -4.99 16.38 5.89
CA VAL A 214 -5.29 16.85 4.53
C VAL A 214 -6.77 17.21 4.38
N ALA A 215 -7.69 16.38 4.90
CA ALA A 215 -9.12 16.65 4.85
C ALA A 215 -9.50 17.94 5.61
N GLN A 216 -8.89 18.15 6.77
CA GLN A 216 -9.09 19.39 7.56
C GLN A 216 -8.56 20.61 6.82
N LEU A 217 -7.29 20.60 6.39
CA LEU A 217 -6.66 21.73 5.71
C LEU A 217 -7.34 22.06 4.38
N ARG A 218 -7.80 21.05 3.64
CA ARG A 218 -8.60 21.23 2.41
C ARG A 218 -9.85 22.07 2.69
N LYS A 219 -10.60 21.72 3.75
CA LYS A 219 -11.83 22.46 4.14
C LYS A 219 -11.53 23.88 4.58
N GLU A 220 -10.47 24.06 5.40
CA GLU A 220 -10.08 25.38 5.93
C GLU A 220 -9.61 26.32 4.82
N LEU A 221 -8.86 25.82 3.85
CA LEU A 221 -8.23 26.63 2.78
C LEU A 221 -9.09 26.70 1.50
N GLY A 222 -10.13 25.87 1.38
CA GLY A 222 -10.93 25.79 0.15
C GLY A 222 -10.16 25.25 -1.06
N THR A 223 -9.02 24.58 -0.83
CA THR A 223 -8.16 24.01 -1.86
C THR A 223 -8.81 22.77 -2.48
N ALA A 224 -8.82 22.69 -3.82
CA ALA A 224 -9.22 21.46 -4.50
C ALA A 224 -8.09 20.43 -4.47
N VAL A 225 -8.44 19.14 -4.42
CA VAL A 225 -7.45 18.05 -4.36
C VAL A 225 -7.64 17.07 -5.50
N LEU A 226 -6.59 16.83 -6.27
CA LEU A 226 -6.48 15.65 -7.15
C LEU A 226 -5.70 14.56 -6.39
N PHE A 227 -6.41 13.56 -5.90
CA PHE A 227 -5.86 12.49 -5.08
C PHE A 227 -5.58 11.25 -5.93
N ILE A 228 -4.32 10.92 -6.13
CA ILE A 228 -3.89 9.71 -6.86
C ILE A 228 -3.52 8.64 -5.85
N SER A 229 -4.17 7.48 -5.92
CA SER A 229 -3.87 6.33 -5.07
C SER A 229 -4.19 5.03 -5.77
N HIS A 230 -3.49 3.98 -5.38
CA HIS A 230 -3.87 2.60 -5.70
C HIS A 230 -4.78 1.98 -4.61
N ASN A 231 -4.90 2.63 -3.44
CA ASN A 231 -5.74 2.18 -2.33
C ASN A 231 -7.16 2.74 -2.48
N LEU A 232 -8.11 1.88 -2.91
CA LEU A 232 -9.51 2.27 -3.14
C LEU A 232 -10.22 2.68 -1.85
N ALA A 233 -9.86 2.09 -0.70
CA ALA A 233 -10.46 2.44 0.58
C ALA A 233 -10.09 3.87 1.01
N VAL A 234 -8.85 4.30 0.73
CA VAL A 234 -8.42 5.69 0.94
C VAL A 234 -9.22 6.63 0.05
N ILE A 235 -9.40 6.29 -1.23
CA ILE A 235 -10.20 7.11 -2.15
C ILE A 235 -11.67 7.17 -1.70
N GLY A 236 -12.24 6.04 -1.26
CA GLY A 236 -13.60 5.99 -0.72
C GLY A 236 -13.83 6.93 0.47
N ARG A 237 -12.80 7.10 1.30
CA ARG A 237 -12.83 7.97 2.47
C ARG A 237 -12.61 9.45 2.14
N MET A 238 -11.72 9.76 1.18
CA MET A 238 -11.19 11.11 0.96
C MET A 238 -11.86 11.88 -0.16
N CYS A 239 -12.43 11.19 -1.15
CA CYS A 239 -12.84 11.78 -2.41
C CYS A 239 -14.34 11.72 -2.64
N GLU A 240 -14.93 12.84 -3.01
CA GLU A 240 -16.34 12.94 -3.39
C GLU A 240 -16.62 12.28 -4.73
N ARG A 241 -15.68 12.40 -5.68
CA ARG A 241 -15.76 11.76 -7.01
C ARG A 241 -14.50 10.98 -7.31
N VAL A 242 -14.63 9.97 -8.17
CA VAL A 242 -13.52 9.12 -8.60
C VAL A 242 -13.54 8.91 -10.11
N GLY A 243 -12.34 8.96 -10.70
CA GLY A 243 -12.06 8.53 -12.08
C GLY A 243 -11.19 7.28 -12.08
N VAL A 244 -11.60 6.28 -12.82
CA VAL A 244 -10.88 5.00 -12.99
C VAL A 244 -10.10 5.04 -14.29
N LEU A 245 -8.77 5.00 -14.20
CA LEU A 245 -7.87 5.07 -15.33
C LEU A 245 -7.34 3.67 -15.68
N TYR A 246 -7.49 3.26 -16.94
CA TYR A 246 -6.93 2.02 -17.46
C TYR A 246 -6.17 2.28 -18.77
N ALA A 247 -4.90 1.88 -18.82
CA ALA A 247 -4.03 2.01 -20.01
C ALA A 247 -4.13 3.38 -20.72
N GLY A 248 -4.15 4.47 -19.94
CA GLY A 248 -4.21 5.83 -20.43
C GLY A 248 -5.59 6.35 -20.81
N LYS A 249 -6.66 5.61 -20.59
CA LYS A 249 -8.05 6.06 -20.80
C LYS A 249 -8.84 6.12 -19.51
N LEU A 250 -9.67 7.15 -19.34
CA LEU A 250 -10.66 7.22 -18.28
C LEU A 250 -11.84 6.30 -18.66
N VAL A 251 -11.93 5.16 -17.97
CA VAL A 251 -12.92 4.11 -18.32
C VAL A 251 -14.19 4.20 -17.52
N GLU A 252 -14.14 4.77 -16.33
CA GLU A 252 -15.31 5.01 -15.48
C GLU A 252 -15.08 6.28 -14.63
N GLU A 253 -16.14 7.05 -14.39
CA GLU A 253 -16.13 8.27 -13.58
C GLU A 253 -17.50 8.51 -12.94
N GLY A 254 -17.52 8.97 -11.69
CA GLY A 254 -18.77 9.31 -10.99
C GLY A 254 -18.55 9.68 -9.53
N ALA A 255 -19.63 9.85 -8.78
CA ALA A 255 -19.56 9.95 -7.33
C ALA A 255 -18.94 8.66 -6.75
N THR A 256 -18.02 8.80 -5.80
CA THR A 256 -17.25 7.66 -5.27
C THR A 256 -18.16 6.58 -4.71
N GLN A 257 -19.22 6.97 -3.99
CA GLN A 257 -20.20 6.05 -3.43
C GLN A 257 -20.92 5.24 -4.51
N ASP A 258 -21.33 5.89 -5.62
CA ASP A 258 -22.04 5.22 -6.72
C ASP A 258 -21.12 4.26 -7.47
N VAL A 259 -19.91 4.70 -7.83
CA VAL A 259 -18.91 3.87 -8.54
C VAL A 259 -18.52 2.64 -7.72
N PHE A 260 -18.39 2.76 -6.40
CA PHE A 260 -17.98 1.64 -5.56
C PHE A 260 -19.13 0.70 -5.21
N ALA A 261 -20.33 1.23 -5.00
CA ALA A 261 -21.52 0.42 -4.74
C ALA A 261 -22.03 -0.31 -5.99
N ARG A 262 -21.99 0.36 -7.14
CA ARG A 262 -22.50 -0.19 -8.42
C ARG A 262 -21.56 0.16 -9.58
N PRO A 263 -20.39 -0.45 -9.65
CA PRO A 263 -19.44 -0.22 -10.75
C PRO A 263 -20.04 -0.67 -12.08
N ARG A 264 -19.84 0.16 -13.11
CA ARG A 264 -20.39 -0.04 -14.47
C ARG A 264 -19.33 -0.38 -15.51
N HIS A 265 -18.07 -0.55 -15.08
CA HIS A 265 -17.01 -1.05 -15.94
C HIS A 265 -16.42 -2.34 -15.36
N PRO A 266 -16.26 -3.41 -16.16
CA PRO A 266 -15.73 -4.70 -15.69
C PRO A 266 -14.35 -4.60 -15.00
N TYR A 267 -13.52 -3.64 -15.39
CA TYR A 267 -12.24 -3.38 -14.75
C TYR A 267 -12.41 -2.88 -13.30
N THR A 268 -13.34 -1.95 -13.07
CA THR A 268 -13.65 -1.44 -11.73
C THR A 268 -14.21 -2.55 -10.83
N VAL A 269 -15.10 -3.38 -11.38
CA VAL A 269 -15.60 -4.59 -10.69
C VAL A 269 -14.44 -5.50 -10.28
N GLY A 270 -13.51 -5.75 -11.21
CA GLY A 270 -12.31 -6.56 -10.94
C GLY A 270 -11.44 -5.96 -9.84
N LEU A 271 -11.18 -4.65 -9.88
CA LEU A 271 -10.38 -3.96 -8.84
C LEU A 271 -11.01 -4.08 -7.46
N LEU A 272 -12.31 -3.83 -7.33
CA LEU A 272 -13.02 -3.93 -6.05
C LEU A 272 -13.02 -5.37 -5.50
N ARG A 273 -13.18 -6.38 -6.37
CA ARG A 273 -13.17 -7.78 -5.98
C ARG A 273 -11.78 -8.32 -5.58
N CYS A 274 -10.70 -7.64 -6.00
CA CYS A 274 -9.34 -7.99 -5.60
C CYS A 274 -9.02 -7.62 -4.13
N LEU A 275 -9.85 -6.77 -3.49
CA LEU A 275 -9.61 -6.33 -2.13
C LEU A 275 -9.97 -7.44 -1.11
N PRO A 276 -9.11 -7.66 -0.11
CA PRO A 276 -9.47 -8.48 1.04
C PRO A 276 -10.46 -7.69 1.91
N THR A 277 -11.75 -8.03 1.82
CA THR A 277 -12.82 -7.42 2.62
C THR A 277 -13.02 -8.17 3.94
N SER A 278 -13.74 -7.53 4.88
CA SER A 278 -14.09 -8.14 6.18
C SER A 278 -14.81 -9.49 5.99
N GLY A 279 -14.44 -10.49 6.79
CA GLY A 279 -15.02 -11.84 6.73
C GLY A 279 -14.39 -12.79 5.70
N ARG A 280 -13.45 -12.34 4.85
CA ARG A 280 -12.71 -13.21 3.94
C ARG A 280 -11.43 -13.72 4.59
N SER A 281 -11.12 -15.00 4.37
CA SER A 281 -9.83 -15.62 4.74
C SER A 281 -9.35 -16.57 3.64
N LYS A 282 -8.05 -16.87 3.63
CA LYS A 282 -7.43 -17.82 2.67
C LYS A 282 -8.07 -19.20 2.69
N THR A 283 -8.70 -19.59 3.81
CA THR A 283 -9.36 -20.89 3.99
C THR A 283 -10.80 -20.89 3.50
N LEU A 284 -11.45 -19.74 3.44
CA LEU A 284 -12.85 -19.60 3.03
C LEU A 284 -12.97 -19.32 1.53
N GLU A 285 -12.21 -18.37 1.01
CA GLU A 285 -12.35 -17.89 -0.35
C GLU A 285 -11.02 -17.37 -0.90
N ARG A 286 -10.75 -17.64 -2.18
CA ARG A 286 -9.65 -17.00 -2.90
C ARG A 286 -10.03 -15.56 -3.27
N LEU A 287 -9.06 -14.65 -3.22
CA LEU A 287 -9.26 -13.31 -3.77
C LEU A 287 -9.44 -13.37 -5.29
N ASP A 288 -10.33 -12.56 -5.80
CA ASP A 288 -10.46 -12.41 -7.24
C ASP A 288 -9.21 -11.71 -7.82
N THR A 289 -8.92 -11.94 -9.08
CA THR A 289 -7.73 -11.36 -9.74
C THR A 289 -8.09 -10.89 -11.14
N ILE A 290 -7.39 -9.85 -11.60
CA ILE A 290 -7.51 -9.39 -12.98
C ILE A 290 -6.44 -10.12 -13.81
N ALA A 291 -6.88 -10.99 -14.72
CA ALA A 291 -5.99 -11.79 -15.56
C ALA A 291 -5.14 -10.92 -16.51
N GLY A 292 -3.98 -11.41 -16.90
CA GLY A 292 -3.10 -10.75 -17.86
C GLY A 292 -2.31 -9.58 -17.29
N GLN A 293 -1.78 -8.75 -18.16
CA GLN A 293 -0.98 -7.58 -17.83
C GLN A 293 -1.55 -6.33 -18.52
N LEU A 294 -1.25 -5.17 -17.97
CA LEU A 294 -1.58 -3.90 -18.60
C LEU A 294 -0.94 -3.87 -20.01
N PRO A 295 -1.69 -3.53 -21.08
CA PRO A 295 -1.13 -3.44 -22.42
C PRO A 295 -0.05 -2.37 -22.49
N ALA A 296 0.95 -2.61 -23.34
CA ALA A 296 2.00 -1.63 -23.55
C ALA A 296 1.42 -0.34 -24.18
N PRO A 297 1.96 0.84 -23.85
CA PRO A 297 1.49 2.10 -24.41
C PRO A 297 1.43 2.06 -25.94
N GLY A 298 0.27 2.39 -26.52
CA GLY A 298 0.01 2.39 -27.97
C GLY A 298 -0.03 1.01 -28.63
N SER A 299 -0.21 -0.08 -27.88
CA SER A 299 -0.35 -1.43 -28.47
C SER A 299 -1.77 -1.77 -28.89
N ILE A 300 -2.79 -1.15 -28.30
CA ILE A 300 -4.20 -1.35 -28.66
C ILE A 300 -4.66 -0.13 -29.47
N THR A 301 -4.96 -0.35 -30.74
CA THR A 301 -5.37 0.69 -31.70
C THR A 301 -6.85 0.63 -32.07
N GLN A 302 -7.51 -0.50 -31.80
CA GLN A 302 -8.91 -0.73 -32.14
C GLN A 302 -9.67 -1.34 -30.95
N GLY A 303 -10.97 -1.14 -30.91
CA GLY A 303 -11.86 -1.75 -29.93
C GLY A 303 -11.76 -1.21 -28.51
N CYS A 304 -12.29 -1.98 -27.58
CA CYS A 304 -12.24 -1.71 -26.15
C CYS A 304 -10.82 -1.98 -25.61
N ILE A 305 -10.24 -0.99 -24.94
CA ILE A 305 -8.87 -1.09 -24.40
C ILE A 305 -8.72 -2.20 -23.35
N TYR A 306 -9.81 -2.64 -22.74
CA TYR A 306 -9.83 -3.70 -21.72
C TYR A 306 -10.23 -5.08 -22.28
N ALA A 307 -10.57 -5.20 -23.58
CA ALA A 307 -11.14 -6.42 -24.17
C ALA A 307 -10.30 -7.68 -23.91
N ASP A 308 -8.97 -7.62 -24.02
CA ASP A 308 -8.08 -8.78 -23.84
C ASP A 308 -8.06 -9.36 -22.42
N ARG A 309 -8.52 -8.57 -21.43
CA ARG A 309 -8.57 -8.97 -20.00
C ARG A 309 -10.01 -9.13 -19.49
N CYS A 310 -10.99 -8.78 -20.34
CA CYS A 310 -12.41 -8.75 -19.96
C CYS A 310 -13.07 -10.09 -20.25
N ARG A 311 -13.63 -10.74 -19.24
CA ARG A 311 -14.39 -12.00 -19.39
C ARG A 311 -15.79 -11.80 -19.99
N LEU A 312 -16.27 -10.55 -20.12
CA LEU A 312 -17.50 -10.20 -20.83
C LEU A 312 -17.23 -9.78 -22.29
N ALA A 313 -15.96 -9.77 -22.74
CA ALA A 313 -15.61 -9.29 -24.07
C ALA A 313 -16.10 -10.24 -25.15
N ASP A 314 -16.69 -9.66 -26.20
CA ASP A 314 -17.11 -10.31 -27.42
C ASP A 314 -16.45 -9.66 -28.66
N ASP A 315 -16.90 -10.04 -29.86
CA ASP A 315 -16.38 -9.52 -31.11
C ASP A 315 -16.65 -8.03 -31.30
N ARG A 316 -17.74 -7.50 -30.76
CA ARG A 316 -18.04 -6.07 -30.76
C ARG A 316 -16.99 -5.32 -29.93
N CYS A 317 -16.66 -5.82 -28.75
CA CYS A 317 -15.63 -5.23 -27.89
C CYS A 317 -14.25 -5.19 -28.58
N ARG A 318 -13.96 -6.16 -29.44
CA ARG A 318 -12.67 -6.24 -30.17
C ARG A 318 -12.62 -5.29 -31.37
N ARG A 319 -13.75 -5.02 -32.01
CA ARG A 319 -13.84 -4.16 -33.19
C ARG A 319 -14.08 -2.69 -32.84
N ASP A 320 -15.04 -2.45 -31.93
CA ASP A 320 -15.58 -1.12 -31.69
C ASP A 320 -15.16 -0.60 -30.32
N ALA A 321 -14.58 0.61 -30.27
CA ALA A 321 -14.31 1.28 -29.01
C ALA A 321 -15.63 1.73 -28.35
N PRO A 322 -15.87 1.38 -27.07
CA PRO A 322 -17.10 1.78 -26.41
C PRO A 322 -17.15 3.30 -26.22
N PRO A 323 -18.28 3.95 -26.59
CA PRO A 323 -18.49 5.36 -26.30
C PRO A 323 -18.67 5.58 -24.80
N PRO A 324 -18.52 6.82 -24.30
CA PRO A 324 -18.85 7.14 -22.92
C PRO A 324 -20.36 7.12 -22.72
N HIS A 325 -20.86 6.11 -22.02
CA HIS A 325 -22.26 6.02 -21.59
C HIS A 325 -22.42 6.77 -20.26
N ARG A 326 -23.37 7.69 -20.18
CA ARG A 326 -23.75 8.40 -18.96
C ARG A 326 -25.08 7.86 -18.45
N VAL A 327 -25.11 7.51 -17.19
CA VAL A 327 -26.28 6.95 -16.52
C VAL A 327 -26.50 7.70 -15.22
N ALA A 328 -27.74 8.12 -14.98
CA ALA A 328 -28.11 8.73 -13.70
C ALA A 328 -27.91 7.73 -12.55
N ALA A 329 -27.30 8.19 -11.49
CA ALA A 329 -27.06 7.43 -10.25
C ALA A 329 -27.54 8.24 -9.04
N ALA A 330 -27.41 7.70 -7.83
CA ALA A 330 -27.97 8.32 -6.62
C ALA A 330 -27.35 9.69 -6.31
N HIS A 331 -26.06 9.86 -6.59
CA HIS A 331 -25.31 11.08 -6.23
C HIS A 331 -24.84 11.86 -7.46
N GLY A 332 -25.41 11.61 -8.64
CA GLY A 332 -25.09 12.31 -9.88
C GLY A 332 -24.92 11.36 -11.06
N ASP A 333 -24.39 11.88 -12.17
CA ASP A 333 -24.15 11.07 -13.36
C ASP A 333 -22.91 10.21 -13.19
N GLN A 334 -23.02 8.91 -13.54
CA GLN A 334 -21.91 7.97 -13.65
C GLN A 334 -21.60 7.71 -15.14
N MET A 335 -20.37 7.91 -15.54
CA MET A 335 -19.88 7.65 -16.89
C MET A 335 -19.16 6.31 -16.93
N SER A 336 -19.43 5.48 -17.95
CA SER A 336 -18.67 4.27 -18.21
C SER A 336 -18.37 4.10 -19.71
N ARG A 337 -17.15 3.72 -20.06
CA ARG A 337 -16.73 3.33 -21.41
C ARG A 337 -16.80 1.80 -21.56
N CYS A 338 -18.00 1.25 -21.46
CA CYS A 338 -18.26 -0.18 -21.64
C CYS A 338 -19.55 -0.40 -22.45
N HIS A 339 -19.52 -1.26 -23.47
CA HIS A 339 -20.73 -1.64 -24.25
C HIS A 339 -21.78 -2.33 -23.36
N TYR A 340 -21.34 -2.98 -22.29
CA TYR A 340 -22.17 -3.77 -21.36
C TYR A 340 -22.17 -3.17 -19.95
N HIS A 341 -22.20 -1.84 -19.83
CA HIS A 341 -22.13 -1.13 -18.56
C HIS A 341 -23.25 -1.49 -17.58
N GLU A 342 -24.42 -1.91 -18.06
CA GLU A 342 -25.53 -2.37 -17.22
C GLU A 342 -25.25 -3.75 -16.61
N ARG A 343 -24.48 -4.59 -17.31
CA ARG A 343 -24.16 -5.97 -16.96
C ARG A 343 -22.76 -6.12 -16.35
N ALA A 344 -22.07 -5.03 -16.06
CA ALA A 344 -20.70 -5.08 -15.55
C ALA A 344 -20.56 -5.90 -14.26
N MET A 345 -21.58 -5.88 -13.38
CA MET A 345 -21.63 -6.66 -12.15
C MET A 345 -21.79 -8.18 -12.39
N GLU A 346 -22.26 -8.59 -13.58
CA GLU A 346 -22.36 -10.01 -13.99
C GLU A 346 -20.99 -10.58 -14.39
N LEU A 347 -19.91 -9.78 -14.35
CA LEU A 347 -18.56 -10.25 -14.67
C LEU A 347 -18.26 -11.57 -13.91
N PRO A 348 -17.95 -12.68 -14.61
CA PRO A 348 -17.59 -13.93 -13.94
C PRO A 348 -16.34 -13.72 -13.08
N ARG A 349 -16.33 -14.31 -11.87
CA ARG A 349 -15.14 -14.26 -11.01
C ARG A 349 -14.00 -15.03 -11.66
N ALA A 350 -12.77 -14.52 -11.52
CA ALA A 350 -11.58 -15.21 -12.02
C ALA A 350 -11.33 -16.54 -11.29
N THR A 351 -11.88 -16.68 -10.09
CA THR A 351 -11.79 -17.88 -9.25
C THR A 351 -12.92 -18.90 -9.50
N ALA A 352 -13.90 -18.57 -10.35
CA ALA A 352 -15.06 -19.45 -10.58
C ALA A 352 -14.65 -20.84 -11.14
N ASP A 353 -13.59 -20.89 -11.94
CA ASP A 353 -13.08 -22.12 -12.54
C ASP A 353 -12.03 -22.84 -11.65
N THR A 354 -11.77 -22.33 -10.45
CA THR A 354 -10.79 -22.91 -9.52
C THR A 354 -11.54 -23.59 -8.37
N PRO A 355 -11.26 -24.88 -8.05
CA PRO A 355 -11.92 -25.54 -6.92
C PRO A 355 -11.81 -24.71 -5.64
N SER A 356 -12.93 -24.59 -4.91
CA SER A 356 -12.94 -23.93 -3.61
C SER A 356 -11.97 -24.65 -2.67
N PRO A 357 -11.24 -23.94 -1.80
CA PRO A 357 -10.38 -24.57 -0.79
C PRO A 357 -11.11 -25.65 0.04
N ARG A 358 -12.41 -25.48 0.27
CA ARG A 358 -13.25 -26.48 0.98
C ARG A 358 -13.52 -27.76 0.17
N ALA A 359 -13.52 -27.71 -1.16
CA ALA A 359 -13.80 -28.88 -2.00
C ALA A 359 -12.59 -29.82 -2.16
N SER A 360 -11.38 -29.35 -1.87
CA SER A 360 -10.14 -30.11 -2.06
C SER A 360 -9.65 -30.86 -0.80
N VAL A 361 -10.37 -30.80 0.30
CA VAL A 361 -10.00 -31.52 1.55
C VAL A 361 -10.36 -33.01 1.49
N GLY A 362 -11.02 -33.46 0.41
CA GLY A 362 -11.53 -34.82 0.31
C GLY A 362 -10.56 -35.90 -0.19
N ASP A 363 -9.62 -35.64 -1.12
CA ASP A 363 -8.96 -36.71 -1.87
C ASP A 363 -7.48 -36.54 -2.27
N ALA A 364 -6.72 -35.64 -1.65
CA ALA A 364 -5.28 -35.63 -1.86
C ALA A 364 -4.57 -36.05 -0.58
N ALA A 365 -3.94 -37.21 -0.58
CA ALA A 365 -3.01 -37.63 0.47
C ALA A 365 -1.90 -36.54 0.60
N PRO A 366 -1.74 -35.91 1.76
CA PRO A 366 -0.69 -34.89 1.94
C PRO A 366 0.66 -35.60 1.89
N ALA A 367 1.57 -35.08 1.07
CA ALA A 367 2.98 -35.37 1.25
C ALA A 367 3.31 -35.09 2.72
N GLN A 368 3.81 -36.10 3.43
CA GLN A 368 4.17 -36.17 4.86
C GLN A 368 4.07 -34.83 5.62
N ALA A 369 2.85 -34.37 5.89
CA ALA A 369 2.60 -33.27 6.75
C ALA A 369 2.86 -33.75 8.19
N ALA A 370 3.80 -33.10 8.88
CA ALA A 370 3.89 -33.22 10.33
C ALA A 370 2.51 -32.99 10.95
N ALA A 371 2.19 -33.72 12.02
CA ALA A 371 0.88 -33.61 12.68
C ALA A 371 0.52 -32.14 12.93
N PRO A 372 -0.73 -31.71 12.66
CA PRO A 372 -1.15 -30.35 12.94
C PRO A 372 -0.87 -30.00 14.41
N GLY A 373 -0.15 -28.90 14.63
CA GLY A 373 0.24 -28.47 15.97
C GLY A 373 1.70 -28.67 16.37
N THR A 374 2.53 -29.34 15.51
CA THR A 374 3.97 -29.46 15.76
C THR A 374 4.64 -28.11 15.54
N LEU A 375 5.38 -27.62 16.54
CA LEU A 375 6.13 -26.36 16.44
C LEU A 375 7.28 -26.50 15.45
N VAL A 376 7.35 -25.60 14.48
CA VAL A 376 8.46 -25.52 13.51
C VAL A 376 9.48 -24.45 13.88
N LEU A 377 9.04 -23.33 14.46
CA LEU A 377 9.91 -22.26 14.91
C LEU A 377 9.49 -21.81 16.32
N ARG A 378 10.46 -21.67 17.22
CA ARG A 378 10.29 -21.14 18.57
C ARG A 378 11.27 -20.00 18.79
N ALA A 379 10.76 -18.89 19.23
CA ALA A 379 11.52 -17.74 19.68
C ALA A 379 11.11 -17.44 21.11
N GLU A 380 12.05 -17.44 22.05
CA GLU A 380 11.77 -17.26 23.47
C GLU A 380 12.69 -16.19 24.06
N ARG A 381 12.09 -15.19 24.73
CA ARG A 381 12.75 -14.05 25.35
C ARG A 381 13.73 -13.33 24.41
N VAL A 382 13.36 -13.22 23.15
CA VAL A 382 14.20 -12.59 22.13
C VAL A 382 14.31 -11.10 22.41
N SER A 383 15.53 -10.62 22.57
CA SER A 383 15.84 -9.20 22.81
C SER A 383 16.95 -8.72 21.89
N LYS A 384 16.90 -7.42 21.56
CA LYS A 384 17.95 -6.75 20.77
C LYS A 384 18.09 -5.29 21.11
N THR A 385 19.27 -4.93 21.59
CA THR A 385 19.68 -3.57 21.87
C THR A 385 20.73 -3.12 20.85
N PHE A 386 20.53 -1.96 20.26
CA PHE A 386 21.50 -1.25 19.43
C PHE A 386 22.11 -0.10 20.23
N HIS A 387 23.38 0.18 20.01
CA HIS A 387 24.04 1.35 20.56
C HIS A 387 24.29 2.36 19.44
N VAL A 388 23.59 3.49 19.49
CA VAL A 388 23.68 4.57 18.50
C VAL A 388 24.13 5.84 19.21
N SER A 389 25.30 6.37 18.85
CA SER A 389 25.87 7.58 19.46
C SER A 389 25.93 7.51 21.01
N GLY A 390 26.26 6.33 21.56
CA GLY A 390 26.38 6.11 23.01
C GLY A 390 25.02 5.88 23.73
N VAL A 391 23.90 5.96 23.03
CA VAL A 391 22.57 5.70 23.60
C VAL A 391 22.13 4.28 23.26
N ALA A 392 21.67 3.52 24.27
CA ALA A 392 21.09 2.19 24.07
C ALA A 392 19.65 2.29 23.54
N LEU A 393 19.39 1.68 22.39
CA LEU A 393 18.09 1.62 21.76
C LEU A 393 17.60 0.17 21.75
N LYS A 394 16.56 -0.12 22.53
CA LYS A 394 16.00 -1.46 22.69
C LYS A 394 14.95 -1.69 21.59
N ALA A 395 15.39 -2.28 20.48
CA ALA A 395 14.54 -2.47 19.30
C ALA A 395 13.60 -3.68 19.40
N VAL A 396 13.97 -4.70 20.17
CA VAL A 396 13.15 -5.85 20.56
C VAL A 396 13.41 -6.12 22.02
N ASP A 397 12.36 -6.31 22.81
CA ASP A 397 12.40 -6.43 24.25
C ASP A 397 11.53 -7.58 24.75
N ASP A 398 12.18 -8.70 25.11
CA ASP A 398 11.54 -9.88 25.72
C ASP A 398 10.35 -10.44 24.91
N VAL A 399 10.53 -10.61 23.59
CA VAL A 399 9.51 -11.15 22.72
C VAL A 399 9.58 -12.67 22.68
N SER A 400 8.46 -13.32 23.02
CA SER A 400 8.29 -14.79 22.91
C SER A 400 7.14 -15.11 21.98
N LEU A 401 7.40 -15.93 20.97
CA LEU A 401 6.40 -16.42 20.00
C LEU A 401 6.80 -17.78 19.44
N ASP A 402 5.82 -18.48 18.94
CA ASP A 402 5.92 -19.79 18.36
C ASP A 402 5.18 -19.85 17.02
N LEU A 403 5.59 -20.74 16.14
CA LEU A 403 4.99 -20.97 14.83
C LEU A 403 4.81 -22.48 14.63
N ALA A 404 3.59 -22.90 14.32
CA ALA A 404 3.29 -24.29 14.01
C ALA A 404 3.55 -24.60 12.52
N THR A 405 3.67 -25.89 12.20
CA THR A 405 3.82 -26.37 10.83
C THR A 405 2.60 -26.01 9.99
N GLY A 406 2.83 -25.39 8.82
CA GLY A 406 1.76 -24.98 7.91
C GLY A 406 0.98 -23.73 8.36
N GLU A 407 1.36 -23.10 9.47
CA GLU A 407 0.72 -21.91 10.02
C GLU A 407 1.26 -20.61 9.37
N THR A 408 0.43 -19.59 9.29
CA THR A 408 0.84 -18.21 9.04
C THR A 408 0.66 -17.37 10.30
N LEU A 409 1.76 -16.90 10.90
CA LEU A 409 1.77 -15.92 11.97
C LEU A 409 1.92 -14.52 11.40
N GLY A 410 0.89 -13.70 11.51
CA GLY A 410 0.91 -12.27 11.14
C GLY A 410 1.61 -11.43 12.20
N LEU A 411 2.59 -10.60 11.83
CA LEU A 411 3.20 -9.60 12.71
C LEU A 411 2.73 -8.21 12.32
N VAL A 412 2.04 -7.52 13.21
CA VAL A 412 1.51 -6.17 12.99
C VAL A 412 2.01 -5.17 14.03
N GLY A 413 1.90 -3.88 13.73
CA GLY A 413 2.31 -2.77 14.58
C GLY A 413 2.82 -1.59 13.77
N GLU A 414 2.97 -0.42 14.38
CA GLU A 414 3.49 0.79 13.75
C GLU A 414 4.92 0.64 13.25
N SER A 415 5.37 1.55 12.39
CA SER A 415 6.76 1.62 11.94
C SER A 415 7.68 1.82 13.17
N GLY A 416 8.80 1.10 13.18
CA GLY A 416 9.70 1.12 14.36
C GLY A 416 9.29 0.22 15.54
N SER A 417 8.17 -0.51 15.46
CA SER A 417 7.74 -1.43 16.54
C SER A 417 8.62 -2.70 16.69
N GLY A 418 9.63 -2.89 15.83
CA GLY A 418 10.59 -4.00 15.94
C GLY A 418 10.34 -5.20 15.01
N LYS A 419 9.28 -5.23 14.19
CA LYS A 419 8.90 -6.36 13.30
C LYS A 419 10.04 -6.85 12.41
N THR A 420 10.60 -5.97 11.58
CA THR A 420 11.72 -6.29 10.69
C THR A 420 13.00 -6.66 11.48
N THR A 421 13.22 -6.07 12.67
CA THR A 421 14.34 -6.45 13.54
C THR A 421 14.16 -7.88 14.05
N LEU A 422 12.98 -8.22 14.55
CA LEU A 422 12.64 -9.57 14.99
C LEU A 422 12.80 -10.60 13.84
N ALA A 423 12.32 -10.28 12.64
CA ALA A 423 12.52 -11.09 11.45
C ALA A 423 14.03 -11.33 11.15
N LYS A 424 14.84 -10.29 11.20
CA LYS A 424 16.31 -10.39 10.99
C LYS A 424 17.00 -11.21 12.07
N LEU A 425 16.52 -11.18 13.32
CA LEU A 425 17.03 -12.02 14.41
C LEU A 425 16.72 -13.50 14.17
N MET A 426 15.48 -13.84 13.79
CA MET A 426 15.10 -15.20 13.43
C MET A 426 15.96 -15.74 12.28
N LEU A 427 16.19 -14.92 11.26
CA LEU A 427 17.02 -15.27 10.10
C LEU A 427 18.53 -15.34 10.40
N GLY A 428 18.98 -14.91 11.58
CA GLY A 428 20.40 -14.83 11.93
C GLY A 428 21.18 -13.76 11.16
N LEU A 429 20.49 -12.80 10.56
CA LEU A 429 21.07 -11.61 9.92
C LEU A 429 21.53 -10.59 10.97
N LEU A 430 20.91 -10.63 12.14
CA LEU A 430 21.29 -9.93 13.35
C LEU A 430 21.45 -10.94 14.47
N SER A 431 22.41 -10.70 15.40
CA SER A 431 22.56 -11.52 16.60
C SER A 431 21.66 -10.99 17.71
N PRO A 432 20.82 -11.82 18.34
CA PRO A 432 20.08 -11.43 19.52
C PRO A 432 21.00 -11.17 20.71
N ASP A 433 20.46 -10.52 21.73
CA ASP A 433 21.14 -10.32 23.01
C ASP A 433 21.18 -11.64 23.82
N ALA A 434 22.03 -11.71 24.84
CA ALA A 434 22.20 -12.89 25.68
C ALA A 434 20.87 -13.28 26.36
N GLY A 435 20.63 -14.58 26.51
CA GLY A 435 19.40 -15.13 27.11
C GLY A 435 18.26 -15.37 26.12
N SER A 436 18.39 -14.95 24.86
CA SER A 436 17.44 -15.25 23.80
C SER A 436 17.60 -16.69 23.29
N ILE A 437 16.47 -17.38 23.07
CA ILE A 437 16.43 -18.73 22.55
C ILE A 437 15.73 -18.71 21.18
N LEU A 438 16.36 -19.32 20.19
CA LEU A 438 15.78 -19.55 18.85
C LEU A 438 15.95 -21.02 18.50
N GLU A 439 14.87 -21.69 18.12
CA GLU A 439 14.84 -23.10 17.74
C GLU A 439 14.08 -23.31 16.42
N LEU A 440 14.57 -24.22 15.61
CA LEU A 440 13.89 -24.71 14.39
C LEU A 440 13.75 -26.21 14.51
N ASP A 441 12.52 -26.72 14.43
CA ASP A 441 12.21 -28.15 14.62
C ASP A 441 12.75 -28.72 15.94
N GLY A 442 12.68 -27.93 17.02
CA GLY A 442 13.23 -28.31 18.33
C GLY A 442 14.74 -28.27 18.43
N MET A 443 15.44 -27.89 17.37
CA MET A 443 16.92 -27.77 17.35
C MET A 443 17.35 -26.30 17.50
N PRO A 444 18.33 -26.01 18.36
CA PRO A 444 18.83 -24.66 18.54
C PRO A 444 19.35 -24.05 17.23
N LEU A 445 18.95 -22.81 16.95
CA LEU A 445 19.46 -22.03 15.82
C LEU A 445 20.65 -21.17 16.28
N PRO A 446 21.84 -21.31 15.66
CA PRO A 446 22.94 -20.38 15.88
C PRO A 446 22.52 -18.93 15.62
N ALA A 447 22.96 -18.02 16.50
CA ALA A 447 22.60 -16.59 16.45
C ALA A 447 22.94 -15.90 15.12
N ARG A 448 24.00 -16.35 14.43
CA ARG A 448 24.42 -15.81 13.13
C ARG A 448 24.23 -16.84 12.03
N VAL A 449 23.68 -16.41 10.89
CA VAL A 449 23.47 -17.25 9.70
C VAL A 449 24.76 -17.91 9.21
N THR A 450 25.92 -17.27 9.38
CA THR A 450 27.23 -17.82 8.99
C THR A 450 27.68 -19.04 9.82
N ARG A 451 27.04 -19.29 10.96
CA ARG A 451 27.28 -20.45 11.83
C ARG A 451 26.20 -21.53 11.69
N ARG A 452 25.14 -21.27 10.91
CA ARG A 452 24.08 -22.25 10.62
C ARG A 452 24.55 -23.23 9.56
N ASN A 453 24.15 -24.49 9.71
CA ASN A 453 24.40 -25.49 8.68
C ASN A 453 23.51 -25.24 7.44
N ASP A 454 23.85 -25.93 6.33
CA ASP A 454 23.14 -25.72 5.06
C ASP A 454 21.65 -26.09 5.15
N GLU A 455 21.25 -27.06 5.97
CA GLU A 455 19.84 -27.45 6.18
C GLU A 455 19.08 -26.36 6.95
N GLN A 456 19.66 -25.78 7.99
CA GLN A 456 19.06 -24.65 8.72
C GLN A 456 18.91 -23.41 7.83
N VAL A 457 19.90 -23.13 6.98
CA VAL A 457 19.83 -22.02 6.01
C VAL A 457 18.76 -22.29 4.95
N LYS A 458 18.66 -23.51 4.45
CA LYS A 458 17.68 -23.95 3.45
C LYS A 458 16.26 -23.87 4.02
N SER A 459 16.06 -24.32 5.24
CA SER A 459 14.76 -24.42 5.91
C SER A 459 14.14 -23.08 6.28
N LEU A 460 14.97 -22.03 6.50
CA LEU A 460 14.49 -20.69 6.91
C LEU A 460 14.91 -19.64 5.89
N GLN A 461 13.96 -19.17 5.10
CA GLN A 461 14.17 -18.24 3.99
C GLN A 461 13.40 -16.93 4.17
N ILE A 462 13.66 -15.93 3.31
CA ILE A 462 13.01 -14.61 3.36
C ILE A 462 12.57 -14.14 1.97
N VAL A 463 11.39 -13.51 1.95
CA VAL A 463 10.92 -12.63 0.87
C VAL A 463 10.99 -11.21 1.39
N PHE A 464 11.86 -10.37 0.82
CA PHE A 464 12.08 -9.00 1.25
C PHE A 464 11.01 -8.05 0.73
N GLN A 465 10.81 -6.94 1.44
CA GLN A 465 9.90 -5.85 1.12
C GLN A 465 10.13 -5.28 -0.29
N ASN A 466 11.37 -4.97 -0.63
CA ASN A 466 11.73 -4.41 -1.92
C ASN A 466 12.51 -5.43 -2.76
N PRO A 467 11.91 -6.02 -3.80
CA PRO A 467 12.60 -6.97 -4.66
C PRO A 467 13.76 -6.34 -5.46
N ASP A 468 13.76 -5.02 -5.70
CA ASP A 468 14.85 -4.34 -6.40
C ASP A 468 16.15 -4.29 -5.58
N SER A 469 16.04 -4.25 -4.26
CA SER A 469 17.20 -4.33 -3.36
C SER A 469 17.68 -5.78 -3.16
N ALA A 470 16.75 -6.73 -3.26
CA ALA A 470 17.02 -8.16 -3.03
C ALA A 470 17.58 -8.90 -4.26
N LEU A 471 17.27 -8.40 -5.47
CA LEU A 471 17.64 -9.03 -6.75
C LEU A 471 18.76 -8.28 -7.44
N ASN A 472 19.84 -8.99 -7.82
CA ASN A 472 20.93 -8.39 -8.57
C ASN A 472 20.46 -7.96 -9.96
N ARG A 473 20.55 -6.64 -10.24
CA ARG A 473 20.02 -6.02 -11.45
C ARG A 473 20.75 -6.43 -12.75
N SER A 474 21.96 -6.94 -12.67
CA SER A 474 22.76 -7.39 -13.82
C SER A 474 22.46 -8.83 -14.25
N HIS A 475 21.89 -9.64 -13.37
CA HIS A 475 21.61 -11.04 -13.62
C HIS A 475 20.27 -11.24 -14.32
N SER A 476 20.17 -12.30 -15.16
CA SER A 476 18.91 -12.79 -15.70
C SER A 476 18.12 -13.55 -14.64
N VAL A 477 16.81 -13.67 -14.85
CA VAL A 477 15.92 -14.45 -13.98
C VAL A 477 16.40 -15.90 -13.84
N LYS A 478 16.75 -16.56 -14.96
CA LYS A 478 17.31 -17.93 -14.95
C LYS A 478 18.52 -18.02 -14.03
N ARG A 479 19.46 -17.07 -14.12
CA ARG A 479 20.68 -17.05 -13.29
C ARG A 479 20.37 -16.80 -11.80
N LEU A 480 19.39 -15.93 -11.48
CA LEU A 480 19.01 -15.63 -10.08
C LEU A 480 18.42 -16.85 -9.39
N ILE A 481 17.46 -17.52 -10.04
CA ILE A 481 16.80 -18.71 -9.48
C ILE A 481 17.75 -19.91 -9.52
N GLY A 482 18.47 -20.12 -10.65
CA GLY A 482 19.43 -21.20 -10.80
C GLY A 482 20.54 -21.17 -9.75
N ARG A 483 21.06 -20.00 -9.39
CA ARG A 483 22.04 -19.85 -8.30
C ARG A 483 21.46 -20.25 -6.94
N ALA A 484 20.19 -19.92 -6.68
CA ALA A 484 19.52 -20.35 -5.45
C ALA A 484 19.34 -21.87 -5.41
N LEU A 485 18.93 -22.50 -6.52
CA LEU A 485 18.82 -23.95 -6.66
C LEU A 485 20.17 -24.65 -6.44
N SER A 486 21.26 -24.12 -7.03
CA SER A 486 22.60 -24.68 -6.81
C SER A 486 23.06 -24.57 -5.36
N ARG A 487 22.75 -23.46 -4.68
CA ARG A 487 23.22 -23.21 -3.30
C ARG A 487 22.37 -23.91 -2.26
N LEU A 488 21.04 -23.90 -2.40
CA LEU A 488 20.10 -24.38 -1.38
C LEU A 488 19.66 -25.83 -1.61
N ALA A 489 19.61 -26.29 -2.86
CA ALA A 489 19.20 -27.65 -3.21
C ALA A 489 20.31 -28.50 -3.83
N ALA A 490 21.54 -27.96 -3.94
CA ALA A 490 22.71 -28.60 -4.56
C ALA A 490 22.47 -29.11 -6.00
N LEU A 491 21.46 -28.58 -6.71
CA LEU A 491 21.10 -29.01 -8.06
C LEU A 491 21.98 -28.35 -9.13
N ARG A 492 22.35 -29.12 -10.17
CA ARG A 492 23.11 -28.68 -11.32
C ARG A 492 22.63 -29.37 -12.61
N GLY A 493 22.96 -28.79 -13.76
CA GLY A 493 22.64 -29.40 -15.08
C GLY A 493 21.15 -29.59 -15.32
N ALA A 494 20.77 -30.73 -15.91
CA ALA A 494 19.39 -31.05 -16.29
C ALA A 494 18.41 -31.01 -15.10
N ALA A 495 18.79 -31.56 -13.94
CA ALA A 495 17.97 -31.51 -12.73
C ALA A 495 17.68 -30.09 -12.23
N GLN A 496 18.66 -29.20 -12.39
CA GLN A 496 18.45 -27.77 -12.09
C GLN A 496 17.47 -27.12 -13.06
N ASP A 497 17.59 -27.40 -14.37
CA ASP A 497 16.69 -26.83 -15.39
C ASP A 497 15.26 -27.37 -15.23
N GLU A 498 15.08 -28.63 -14.91
CA GLU A 498 13.77 -29.23 -14.59
C GLU A 498 13.14 -28.58 -13.35
N ARG A 499 13.90 -28.46 -12.26
CA ARG A 499 13.44 -27.83 -11.04
C ARG A 499 13.15 -26.33 -11.23
N LEU A 500 13.95 -25.64 -12.06
CA LEU A 500 13.70 -24.25 -12.44
C LEU A 500 12.35 -24.12 -13.15
N ALA A 501 12.07 -25.02 -14.13
CA ALA A 501 10.79 -25.01 -14.86
C ALA A 501 9.59 -25.25 -13.91
N ALA A 502 9.67 -26.25 -13.03
CA ALA A 502 8.65 -26.53 -12.04
C ALA A 502 8.42 -25.33 -11.08
N LEU A 503 9.51 -24.70 -10.62
CA LEU A 503 9.43 -23.58 -9.69
C LEU A 503 8.86 -22.33 -10.36
N THR A 504 9.25 -22.04 -11.62
CA THR A 504 8.70 -20.90 -12.37
C THR A 504 7.24 -21.10 -12.71
N ALA A 505 6.81 -22.33 -12.99
CA ALA A 505 5.39 -22.67 -13.16
C ALA A 505 4.61 -22.46 -11.86
N ALA A 506 5.12 -22.94 -10.72
CA ALA A 506 4.50 -22.79 -9.40
C ALA A 506 4.29 -21.31 -9.03
N VAL A 507 5.28 -20.43 -9.31
CA VAL A 507 5.12 -18.99 -9.08
C VAL A 507 4.42 -18.25 -10.24
N ARG A 508 3.90 -18.97 -11.23
CA ARG A 508 3.19 -18.41 -12.39
C ARG A 508 4.02 -17.36 -13.15
N LEU A 509 5.32 -17.63 -13.31
CA LEU A 509 6.26 -16.76 -14.04
C LEU A 509 6.41 -17.29 -15.48
N PRO A 510 5.98 -16.54 -16.52
CA PRO A 510 6.07 -17.02 -17.90
C PRO A 510 7.52 -17.24 -18.35
N ASN A 511 7.79 -18.32 -19.06
CA ASN A 511 9.13 -18.74 -19.51
C ASN A 511 9.85 -17.68 -20.35
N ARG A 512 9.11 -16.85 -21.09
CA ARG A 512 9.67 -15.75 -21.89
C ARG A 512 10.50 -14.75 -21.07
N TYR A 513 10.31 -14.69 -19.75
CA TYR A 513 11.07 -13.80 -18.86
C TYR A 513 12.34 -14.42 -18.28
N LEU A 514 12.62 -15.71 -18.50
CA LEU A 514 13.81 -16.37 -17.94
C LEU A 514 15.12 -15.73 -18.39
N GLY A 515 15.20 -15.25 -19.63
CA GLY A 515 16.35 -14.50 -20.17
C GLY A 515 16.36 -13.02 -19.78
N ALA A 516 15.26 -12.47 -19.28
CA ALA A 516 15.15 -11.05 -18.95
C ALA A 516 15.97 -10.69 -17.71
N ARG A 517 16.51 -9.47 -17.69
CA ARG A 517 17.11 -8.87 -16.49
C ARG A 517 16.04 -8.25 -15.61
N THR A 518 16.27 -8.15 -14.30
CA THR A 518 15.25 -7.66 -13.34
C THR A 518 14.74 -6.25 -13.65
N ARG A 519 15.57 -5.36 -14.22
CA ARG A 519 15.17 -4.01 -14.67
C ARG A 519 14.10 -4.00 -15.79
N GLN A 520 13.88 -5.13 -16.44
CA GLN A 520 12.91 -5.29 -17.54
C GLN A 520 11.57 -5.86 -17.05
N LEU A 521 11.48 -6.19 -15.76
CA LEU A 521 10.32 -6.80 -15.14
C LEU A 521 9.45 -5.75 -14.43
N SER A 522 8.14 -5.97 -14.43
CA SER A 522 7.21 -5.24 -13.55
C SER A 522 7.42 -5.60 -12.07
N GLY A 523 6.91 -4.78 -11.14
CA GLY A 523 7.01 -5.05 -9.70
C GLY A 523 6.50 -6.43 -9.31
N GLY A 524 5.34 -6.83 -9.80
CA GLY A 524 4.77 -8.16 -9.53
C GLY A 524 5.60 -9.32 -10.10
N LEU A 525 6.22 -9.16 -11.28
CA LEU A 525 7.13 -10.17 -11.83
C LEU A 525 8.42 -10.28 -11.01
N LYS A 526 8.99 -9.16 -10.55
CA LYS A 526 10.15 -9.16 -9.64
C LYS A 526 9.82 -9.87 -8.34
N GLN A 527 8.63 -9.63 -7.79
CA GLN A 527 8.18 -10.29 -6.56
C GLN A 527 8.04 -11.80 -6.75
N ARG A 528 7.48 -12.25 -7.87
CA ARG A 528 7.43 -13.70 -8.21
C ARG A 528 8.82 -14.32 -8.32
N VAL A 529 9.82 -13.60 -8.87
CA VAL A 529 11.21 -14.05 -8.91
C VAL A 529 11.80 -14.13 -7.50
N ALA A 530 11.51 -13.16 -6.62
CA ALA A 530 11.96 -13.18 -5.23
C ALA A 530 11.35 -14.36 -4.45
N ILE A 531 10.05 -14.63 -4.64
CA ILE A 531 9.36 -15.80 -4.07
C ILE A 531 9.97 -17.10 -4.61
N ALA A 532 10.15 -17.24 -5.94
CA ALA A 532 10.78 -18.41 -6.53
C ALA A 532 12.17 -18.67 -5.95
N ARG A 533 12.96 -17.63 -5.73
CA ARG A 533 14.28 -17.73 -5.11
C ARG A 533 14.19 -18.24 -3.67
N ALA A 534 13.25 -17.74 -2.87
CA ALA A 534 13.04 -18.20 -1.50
C ALA A 534 12.62 -19.66 -1.44
N PHE A 535 11.79 -20.12 -2.38
CA PHE A 535 11.31 -21.48 -2.47
C PHE A 535 12.25 -22.48 -3.18
N ALA A 536 13.43 -22.03 -3.63
CA ALA A 536 14.39 -22.88 -4.34
C ALA A 536 14.87 -24.08 -3.52
N GLY A 537 14.99 -23.93 -2.19
CA GLY A 537 15.41 -24.95 -1.24
C GLY A 537 14.27 -25.72 -0.58
N GLU A 538 13.01 -25.50 -0.94
CA GLU A 538 11.84 -26.07 -0.23
C GLU A 538 11.84 -25.74 1.27
N PRO A 539 11.76 -24.45 1.62
CA PRO A 539 11.88 -23.99 2.99
C PRO A 539 10.70 -24.47 3.84
N ARG A 540 10.97 -24.77 5.10
CA ARG A 540 9.95 -25.05 6.11
C ARG A 540 9.29 -23.78 6.62
N VAL A 541 10.08 -22.70 6.76
CA VAL A 541 9.61 -21.39 7.20
C VAL A 541 10.06 -20.31 6.21
N VAL A 542 9.15 -19.45 5.80
CA VAL A 542 9.46 -18.24 5.03
C VAL A 542 9.01 -17.01 5.78
N VAL A 543 9.95 -16.13 6.07
CA VAL A 543 9.65 -14.79 6.56
C VAL A 543 9.28 -13.90 5.37
N CYS A 544 8.08 -13.39 5.36
CA CYS A 544 7.58 -12.45 4.35
C CYS A 544 7.56 -11.05 4.94
N ASP A 545 8.58 -10.23 4.65
CA ASP A 545 8.69 -8.85 5.15
C ASP A 545 8.04 -7.90 4.15
N GLU A 546 6.79 -7.52 4.40
CA GLU A 546 5.95 -6.65 3.57
C GLU A 546 5.95 -6.99 2.06
N PRO A 547 5.67 -8.23 1.67
CA PRO A 547 5.88 -8.70 0.30
C PRO A 547 4.95 -8.06 -0.74
N THR A 548 3.96 -7.28 -0.33
CA THR A 548 2.93 -6.68 -1.19
C THR A 548 2.83 -5.17 -1.11
N SER A 549 3.61 -4.50 -0.25
CA SER A 549 3.47 -3.05 0.05
C SER A 549 3.70 -2.11 -1.15
N ALA A 550 4.44 -2.55 -2.16
CA ALA A 550 4.74 -1.75 -3.36
C ALA A 550 3.97 -2.22 -4.61
N LEU A 551 2.90 -2.99 -4.43
CA LEU A 551 2.14 -3.61 -5.51
C LEU A 551 0.73 -3.04 -5.58
N ASP A 552 0.21 -2.91 -6.81
CA ASP A 552 -1.19 -2.56 -7.02
C ASP A 552 -2.11 -3.70 -6.57
N VAL A 553 -3.36 -3.35 -6.27
CA VAL A 553 -4.38 -4.23 -5.67
C VAL A 553 -4.55 -5.55 -6.41
N SER A 554 -4.57 -5.54 -7.76
CA SER A 554 -4.74 -6.77 -8.56
C SER A 554 -3.52 -7.71 -8.48
N VAL A 555 -2.31 -7.12 -8.46
CA VAL A 555 -1.05 -7.87 -8.30
C VAL A 555 -0.91 -8.37 -6.87
N GLN A 556 -1.25 -7.55 -5.88
CA GLN A 556 -1.30 -7.92 -4.46
C GLN A 556 -2.18 -9.16 -4.24
N ALA A 557 -3.44 -9.14 -4.72
CA ALA A 557 -4.35 -10.30 -4.64
C ALA A 557 -3.72 -11.56 -5.27
N SER A 558 -3.08 -11.40 -6.42
CA SER A 558 -2.41 -12.50 -7.11
C SER A 558 -1.22 -13.09 -6.34
N ILE A 559 -0.45 -12.25 -5.63
CA ILE A 559 0.67 -12.70 -4.77
C ILE A 559 0.15 -13.35 -3.48
N LEU A 560 -0.91 -12.83 -2.87
CA LEU A 560 -1.53 -13.43 -1.68
C LEU A 560 -2.07 -14.82 -1.99
N ASN A 561 -2.79 -14.97 -3.10
CA ASN A 561 -3.25 -16.28 -3.57
C ASN A 561 -2.08 -17.24 -3.84
N LEU A 562 -0.98 -16.72 -4.45
CA LEU A 562 0.22 -17.52 -4.70
C LEU A 562 0.84 -18.03 -3.41
N LEU A 563 0.98 -17.18 -2.39
CA LEU A 563 1.52 -17.59 -1.09
C LEU A 563 0.63 -18.64 -0.40
N ALA A 564 -0.70 -18.45 -0.45
CA ALA A 564 -1.66 -19.41 0.09
C ALA A 564 -1.58 -20.76 -0.65
N ASP A 565 -1.42 -20.76 -1.98
CA ASP A 565 -1.25 -21.97 -2.77
C ASP A 565 0.05 -22.72 -2.42
N LEU A 566 1.18 -21.99 -2.37
CA LEU A 566 2.47 -22.57 -2.00
C LEU A 566 2.46 -23.13 -0.56
N GLN A 567 1.77 -22.47 0.38
CA GLN A 567 1.60 -22.98 1.73
C GLN A 567 0.86 -24.32 1.73
N ARG A 568 -0.28 -24.39 1.05
CA ARG A 568 -1.11 -25.60 0.98
C ARG A 568 -0.41 -26.75 0.27
N GLU A 569 0.29 -26.46 -0.85
CA GLU A 569 0.96 -27.50 -1.66
C GLU A 569 2.25 -28.02 -1.02
N ARG A 570 2.94 -27.21 -0.21
CA ARG A 570 4.28 -27.52 0.30
C ARG A 570 4.37 -27.61 1.82
N GLY A 571 3.31 -27.33 2.55
CA GLY A 571 3.28 -27.32 4.01
C GLY A 571 4.20 -26.24 4.64
N THR A 572 4.58 -25.20 3.89
CA THR A 572 5.48 -24.14 4.36
C THR A 572 4.77 -23.24 5.36
N SER A 573 5.42 -22.92 6.47
CA SER A 573 4.92 -21.96 7.47
C SER A 573 5.39 -20.55 7.17
N TYR A 574 4.58 -19.53 7.53
CA TYR A 574 4.94 -18.13 7.28
C TYR A 574 4.99 -17.31 8.55
N VAL A 575 6.03 -16.47 8.66
CA VAL A 575 5.99 -15.25 9.47
C VAL A 575 5.72 -14.10 8.52
N PHE A 576 4.50 -13.55 8.56
CA PHE A 576 4.02 -12.57 7.59
C PHE A 576 3.92 -11.19 8.22
N ILE A 577 4.76 -10.26 7.76
CA ILE A 577 4.77 -8.86 8.20
C ILE A 577 4.03 -8.01 7.18
N SER A 578 3.07 -7.22 7.62
CA SER A 578 2.41 -6.20 6.82
C SER A 578 1.88 -5.07 7.70
N HIS A 579 1.77 -3.88 7.13
CA HIS A 579 1.06 -2.75 7.73
C HIS A 579 -0.42 -2.72 7.30
N ASP A 580 -0.81 -3.47 6.28
CA ASP A 580 -2.20 -3.61 5.83
C ASP A 580 -2.90 -4.71 6.65
N LEU A 581 -3.77 -4.29 7.58
CA LEU A 581 -4.49 -5.19 8.49
C LEU A 581 -5.47 -6.11 7.76
N HIS A 582 -6.06 -5.68 6.64
CA HIS A 582 -6.96 -6.52 5.84
C HIS A 582 -6.21 -7.66 5.16
N VAL A 583 -4.99 -7.38 4.69
CA VAL A 583 -4.09 -8.39 4.12
C VAL A 583 -3.67 -9.41 5.18
N VAL A 584 -3.32 -8.92 6.39
CA VAL A 584 -2.93 -9.80 7.51
C VAL A 584 -4.11 -10.66 7.93
N ARG A 585 -5.32 -10.09 8.07
CA ARG A 585 -6.55 -10.85 8.39
C ARG A 585 -6.82 -11.96 7.37
N TYR A 586 -6.63 -11.66 6.09
CA TYR A 586 -6.89 -12.63 5.02
C TYR A 586 -5.93 -13.82 5.05
N LEU A 587 -4.62 -13.58 5.25
CA LEU A 587 -3.59 -14.61 5.09
C LEU A 587 -3.22 -15.32 6.40
N SER A 588 -3.36 -14.67 7.56
CA SER A 588 -2.85 -15.16 8.84
C SER A 588 -3.84 -16.06 9.57
N ASP A 589 -3.31 -17.09 10.21
CA ASP A 589 -4.06 -17.98 11.11
C ASP A 589 -4.03 -17.41 12.54
N ARG A 590 -2.86 -16.89 12.97
CA ARG A 590 -2.67 -16.15 14.23
C ARG A 590 -2.01 -14.80 13.94
N ILE A 591 -2.20 -13.85 14.85
CA ILE A 591 -1.65 -12.50 14.75
C ILE A 591 -0.95 -12.15 16.06
N ALA A 592 0.23 -11.54 15.94
CA ALA A 592 1.02 -10.97 17.04
C ALA A 592 1.18 -9.47 16.81
N VAL A 593 0.80 -8.66 17.81
CA VAL A 593 0.82 -7.19 17.77
C VAL A 593 2.00 -6.67 18.57
N LEU A 594 2.91 -5.98 17.88
CA LEU A 594 4.12 -5.42 18.47
C LEU A 594 4.03 -3.90 18.61
N TYR A 595 4.50 -3.39 19.76
CA TYR A 595 4.65 -1.96 20.01
C TYR A 595 5.94 -1.70 20.79
N LEU A 596 6.78 -0.77 20.34
CA LEU A 596 8.09 -0.44 20.95
C LEU A 596 8.93 -1.68 21.33
N GLY A 597 9.02 -2.64 20.42
CA GLY A 597 9.81 -3.85 20.63
C GLY A 597 9.16 -4.91 21.54
N ARG A 598 7.96 -4.68 22.07
CA ARG A 598 7.26 -5.61 22.95
C ARG A 598 6.02 -6.22 22.30
N LEU A 599 5.72 -7.46 22.67
CA LEU A 599 4.48 -8.14 22.29
C LEU A 599 3.35 -7.69 23.23
N LEU A 600 2.31 -7.07 22.67
CA LEU A 600 1.14 -6.59 23.44
C LEU A 600 -0.07 -7.51 23.34
N GLU A 601 -0.24 -8.19 22.21
CA GLU A 601 -1.37 -9.07 21.96
C GLU A 601 -0.97 -10.19 21.00
N ILE A 602 -1.47 -11.39 21.22
CA ILE A 602 -1.29 -12.54 20.32
C ILE A 602 -2.48 -13.48 20.43
N GLY A 603 -2.99 -13.95 19.31
CA GLY A 603 -4.13 -14.88 19.29
C GLY A 603 -4.53 -15.30 17.89
N PRO A 604 -5.56 -16.15 17.75
CA PRO A 604 -6.20 -16.45 16.47
C PRO A 604 -6.62 -15.17 15.75
N ALA A 605 -6.43 -15.13 14.42
CA ALA A 605 -6.71 -13.93 13.64
C ALA A 605 -8.15 -13.42 13.85
N ALA A 606 -9.14 -14.30 13.89
CA ALA A 606 -10.53 -13.92 14.16
C ALA A 606 -10.66 -13.24 15.54
N ALA A 607 -10.12 -13.83 16.60
CA ALA A 607 -10.21 -13.27 17.96
C ALA A 607 -9.54 -11.89 18.08
N VAL A 608 -8.36 -11.72 17.45
CA VAL A 608 -7.66 -10.41 17.44
C VAL A 608 -8.43 -9.35 16.66
N PHE A 609 -9.25 -9.71 15.67
CA PHE A 609 -10.09 -8.75 14.91
C PHE A 609 -11.46 -8.52 15.51
N ASP A 610 -12.03 -9.52 16.16
CA ASP A 610 -13.41 -9.46 16.69
C ASP A 610 -13.44 -9.02 18.16
N GLY A 611 -12.30 -9.10 18.88
CA GLY A 611 -12.10 -8.61 20.25
C GLY A 611 -12.46 -9.61 21.37
N PRO A 612 -12.18 -9.25 22.62
CA PRO A 612 -11.67 -7.95 23.10
C PRO A 612 -10.24 -7.68 22.66
N HIS A 613 -9.85 -6.40 22.55
CA HIS A 613 -8.54 -5.99 22.06
C HIS A 613 -7.69 -5.33 23.13
N HIS A 614 -6.36 -5.40 22.99
CA HIS A 614 -5.50 -4.40 23.62
C HIS A 614 -5.88 -2.99 23.12
N PRO A 615 -5.89 -1.92 23.94
CA PRO A 615 -6.26 -0.57 23.51
C PRO A 615 -5.47 -0.06 22.30
N TYR A 616 -4.24 -0.52 22.10
CA TYR A 616 -3.43 -0.23 20.91
C TYR A 616 -3.98 -0.94 19.66
N THR A 617 -4.32 -2.22 19.77
CA THR A 617 -4.93 -2.99 18.67
C THR A 617 -6.27 -2.39 18.25
N GLU A 618 -7.09 -1.98 19.24
CA GLU A 618 -8.36 -1.27 19.00
C GLU A 618 -8.14 0.01 18.18
N ALA A 619 -7.12 0.80 18.54
CA ALA A 619 -6.77 2.01 17.80
C ALA A 619 -6.25 1.72 16.37
N LEU A 620 -5.41 0.68 16.21
CA LEU A 620 -4.94 0.23 14.89
C LEU A 620 -6.10 -0.18 13.98
N LEU A 621 -7.02 -1.01 14.48
CA LEU A 621 -8.18 -1.48 13.73
C LEU A 621 -9.12 -0.33 13.36
N SER A 622 -9.35 0.63 14.29
CA SER A 622 -10.16 1.82 14.02
C SER A 622 -9.56 2.75 12.97
N SER A 623 -8.24 2.65 12.73
CA SER A 623 -7.52 3.49 11.78
C SER A 623 -7.48 2.91 10.37
N ALA A 624 -7.69 1.59 10.22
CA ALA A 624 -7.64 0.91 8.94
C ALA A 624 -8.80 1.37 8.03
N PRO A 625 -8.51 1.90 6.83
CA PRO A 625 -9.55 2.30 5.89
C PRO A 625 -10.26 1.06 5.35
N ALA A 626 -11.59 0.98 5.47
CA ALA A 626 -12.42 -0.11 4.94
C ALA A 626 -13.45 0.44 3.97
N LEU A 627 -13.73 -0.31 2.88
CA LEU A 627 -14.77 0.04 1.90
C LEU A 627 -16.18 -0.28 2.42
N ASP A 628 -16.30 -1.34 3.23
CA ASP A 628 -17.59 -1.88 3.70
C ASP A 628 -17.99 -1.34 5.09
N ALA A 629 -17.18 -0.51 5.69
CA ALA A 629 -17.52 0.06 6.99
C ALA A 629 -18.67 1.07 6.80
N ALA A 630 -19.87 0.70 7.27
CA ALA A 630 -20.72 1.69 7.91
C ALA A 630 -19.84 2.50 8.89
N PRO A 631 -20.05 3.81 9.07
CA PRO A 631 -19.23 4.59 9.97
C PRO A 631 -19.25 3.92 11.35
N HIS A 632 -18.33 2.98 11.56
CA HIS A 632 -18.05 2.44 12.89
C HIS A 632 -17.53 3.63 13.66
N GLY A 633 -18.24 4.05 14.68
CA GLY A 633 -18.05 5.14 15.59
C GLY A 633 -16.78 6.01 15.43
N GLU A 634 -16.68 7.12 16.08
CA GLU A 634 -15.50 8.00 15.96
C GLU A 634 -14.19 7.20 16.11
N ARG A 635 -13.32 7.38 15.11
CA ARG A 635 -11.99 6.78 15.09
C ARG A 635 -11.22 7.13 16.38
N ILE A 636 -10.54 6.15 16.97
CA ILE A 636 -9.64 6.41 18.09
C ILE A 636 -8.42 7.17 17.58
N ARG A 637 -8.33 8.43 17.97
CA ARG A 637 -7.13 9.25 17.68
C ARG A 637 -6.16 9.06 18.83
N LEU A 638 -5.00 8.49 18.52
CA LEU A 638 -3.92 8.39 19.50
C LEU A 638 -3.28 9.78 19.68
N SER A 639 -3.14 10.22 20.92
CA SER A 639 -2.47 11.48 21.22
C SER A 639 -0.95 11.29 21.31
N GLY A 640 -0.18 12.24 20.78
CA GLY A 640 1.29 12.24 20.84
C GLY A 640 1.96 11.31 19.81
N GLU A 641 3.28 11.44 19.73
CA GLU A 641 4.12 10.60 18.87
C GLU A 641 4.49 9.29 19.55
N VAL A 642 4.94 8.31 18.75
CA VAL A 642 5.50 7.06 19.27
C VAL A 642 6.72 7.40 20.13
N PRO A 643 6.78 6.99 21.40
CA PRO A 643 7.93 7.25 22.24
C PRO A 643 9.22 6.68 21.67
N SER A 644 10.35 7.28 22.03
CA SER A 644 11.65 6.80 21.57
C SER A 644 11.99 5.45 22.20
N ALA A 645 12.40 4.48 21.37
CA ALA A 645 12.93 3.21 21.85
C ALA A 645 14.27 3.35 22.65
N ALA A 646 14.86 4.54 22.64
CA ALA A 646 16.03 4.87 23.47
C ALA A 646 15.64 5.31 24.89
N ALA A 647 14.38 5.73 25.09
CA ALA A 647 13.84 6.11 26.40
C ALA A 647 12.38 5.60 26.46
N PRO A 648 12.18 4.27 26.54
CA PRO A 648 10.85 3.70 26.59
C PRO A 648 10.11 4.12 27.86
N PRO A 649 8.80 4.32 27.80
CA PRO A 649 8.01 4.62 28.99
C PRO A 649 8.14 3.52 30.05
N SER A 650 8.10 3.90 31.32
CA SER A 650 8.02 2.97 32.47
C SER A 650 6.67 2.23 32.48
N GLY A 651 6.60 1.07 33.09
CA GLY A 651 5.36 0.28 33.18
C GLY A 651 4.87 -0.18 31.82
N CYS A 652 3.56 0.03 31.55
CA CYS A 652 3.01 -0.27 30.23
C CYS A 652 3.58 0.65 29.16
N VAL A 653 4.29 0.11 28.17
CA VAL A 653 4.95 0.88 27.10
C VAL A 653 3.99 1.74 26.26
N PHE A 654 2.69 1.44 26.32
CA PHE A 654 1.65 2.18 25.59
C PHE A 654 0.94 3.25 26.42
N HIS A 655 1.21 3.36 27.76
CA HIS A 655 0.44 4.22 28.66
C HIS A 655 0.40 5.71 28.26
N THR A 656 1.44 6.21 27.61
CA THR A 656 1.54 7.61 27.19
C THR A 656 0.56 7.98 26.07
N ARG A 657 0.10 6.99 25.29
CA ARG A 657 -0.84 7.16 24.17
C ARG A 657 -2.16 6.41 24.38
N CYS A 658 -2.29 5.71 25.52
CA CYS A 658 -3.45 4.85 25.79
C CYS A 658 -4.70 5.68 26.10
N PRO A 659 -5.78 5.59 25.30
CA PRO A 659 -7.02 6.29 25.56
C PRO A 659 -7.82 5.69 26.74
N ARG A 660 -7.40 4.52 27.23
CA ARG A 660 -8.05 3.76 28.32
C ARG A 660 -7.13 3.58 29.54
N LYS A 661 -6.18 4.51 29.74
CA LYS A 661 -5.20 4.46 30.83
C LYS A 661 -5.87 4.46 32.21
N LEU A 662 -5.52 3.49 33.07
CA LEU A 662 -6.05 3.37 34.45
C LEU A 662 -5.32 4.24 35.49
N GLY A 663 -4.40 5.14 35.09
CA GLY A 663 -3.64 5.99 36.00
C GLY A 663 -2.30 5.39 36.39
N ALA A 664 -1.88 5.51 37.67
CA ALA A 664 -0.54 5.20 38.14
C ALA A 664 -0.11 3.75 37.93
N VAL A 665 -1.01 2.78 37.95
CA VAL A 665 -0.67 1.37 37.72
C VAL A 665 -0.08 1.16 36.32
N CYS A 666 -0.60 1.84 35.31
CA CYS A 666 -0.09 1.76 33.94
C CYS A 666 1.28 2.44 33.79
N GLU A 667 1.60 3.41 34.63
CA GLU A 667 2.89 4.15 34.61
C GLU A 667 4.00 3.41 35.36
N GLN A 668 3.65 2.67 36.41
CA GLN A 668 4.63 2.11 37.35
C GLN A 668 4.85 0.62 37.19
N GLN A 669 3.87 -0.12 36.67
CA GLN A 669 3.92 -1.57 36.59
C GLN A 669 3.80 -2.05 35.14
N ASP A 670 4.60 -3.07 34.80
CA ASP A 670 4.50 -3.76 33.51
C ASP A 670 3.27 -4.69 33.55
N PRO A 671 2.32 -4.57 32.57
CA PRO A 671 1.13 -5.37 32.60
C PRO A 671 1.42 -6.85 32.32
N PRO A 672 0.72 -7.77 33.03
CA PRO A 672 0.80 -9.20 32.71
C PRO A 672 0.03 -9.53 31.43
N PHE A 673 0.32 -10.70 30.84
CA PHE A 673 -0.56 -11.28 29.85
C PHE A 673 -1.81 -11.86 30.55
N ILE A 674 -2.98 -11.48 30.06
CA ILE A 674 -4.27 -11.98 30.47
C ILE A 674 -4.82 -12.86 29.32
N ASP A 675 -5.32 -14.05 29.67
CA ASP A 675 -5.95 -14.97 28.71
C ASP A 675 -7.40 -14.52 28.44
N ALA A 676 -7.71 -14.22 27.19
CA ALA A 676 -9.06 -13.85 26.74
C ALA A 676 -9.86 -15.06 26.21
N GLY A 677 -9.28 -16.26 26.22
CA GLY A 677 -9.83 -17.52 25.72
C GLY A 677 -9.24 -17.93 24.36
N ASP A 678 -9.33 -19.21 24.03
CA ASP A 678 -8.91 -19.79 22.75
C ASP A 678 -7.46 -19.46 22.33
N GLY A 679 -6.56 -19.29 23.29
CA GLY A 679 -5.17 -18.91 23.05
C GLY A 679 -4.96 -17.43 22.69
N HIS A 680 -5.98 -16.60 22.86
CA HIS A 680 -5.91 -15.15 22.71
C HIS A 680 -5.40 -14.52 24.03
N ARG A 681 -4.24 -13.89 23.98
CA ARG A 681 -3.56 -13.29 25.14
C ARG A 681 -3.32 -11.80 24.91
N ILE A 682 -3.68 -11.00 25.92
CA ILE A 682 -3.62 -9.53 25.88
C ILE A 682 -2.76 -9.05 27.06
N ARG A 683 -1.76 -8.20 26.81
CA ARG A 683 -0.87 -7.63 27.82
C ARG A 683 -1.41 -6.28 28.28
N CYS A 684 -2.36 -6.27 29.23
CA CYS A 684 -3.03 -5.08 29.71
C CYS A 684 -3.38 -5.21 31.19
N HIS A 685 -3.52 -4.07 31.91
CA HIS A 685 -4.01 -4.05 33.30
C HIS A 685 -5.55 -4.10 33.38
N ILE A 686 -6.26 -3.77 32.30
CA ILE A 686 -7.74 -3.78 32.27
C ILE A 686 -8.20 -5.24 32.17
N PRO A 687 -9.07 -5.72 33.07
CA PRO A 687 -9.64 -7.06 32.99
C PRO A 687 -10.38 -7.30 31.67
N ILE A 688 -10.36 -8.54 31.17
CA ILE A 688 -10.97 -8.90 29.87
C ILE A 688 -12.46 -8.57 29.79
N GLN A 689 -13.22 -8.77 30.88
CA GLN A 689 -14.64 -8.44 30.92
C GLN A 689 -14.88 -6.93 30.76
N ASP A 690 -14.05 -6.12 31.41
CA ASP A 690 -14.13 -4.66 31.32
C ASP A 690 -13.74 -4.19 29.92
N LEU A 691 -12.69 -4.79 29.28
CA LEU A 691 -12.35 -4.52 27.89
C LEU A 691 -13.53 -4.80 26.96
N ARG A 692 -14.19 -5.95 27.10
CA ARG A 692 -15.40 -6.28 26.32
C ARG A 692 -16.49 -5.23 26.47
N THR A 693 -16.82 -4.87 27.72
CA THR A 693 -17.85 -3.86 28.01
C THR A 693 -17.50 -2.49 27.42
N LEU A 694 -16.23 -2.03 27.59
CA LEU A 694 -15.76 -0.73 27.13
C LEU A 694 -15.69 -0.63 25.61
N GLN A 695 -15.47 -1.75 24.91
CA GLN A 695 -15.34 -1.78 23.46
C GLN A 695 -16.65 -2.05 22.73
N CYS A 696 -17.65 -2.68 23.40
CA CYS A 696 -19.01 -2.87 22.88
C CYS A 696 -19.93 -1.67 23.17
N ALA A 697 -19.61 -0.81 24.14
CA ALA A 697 -20.43 0.36 24.47
C ALA A 697 -20.41 1.37 23.32
N PRO A 698 -21.57 1.94 22.88
CA PRO A 698 -21.57 3.07 21.97
C PRO A 698 -20.78 4.20 22.63
N ARG A 699 -19.79 4.71 21.93
CA ARG A 699 -18.95 5.81 22.42
C ARG A 699 -19.81 7.06 22.47
N ASN A 700 -20.24 7.45 23.67
CA ASN A 700 -20.88 8.73 23.90
C ASN A 700 -19.84 9.84 23.61
N ALA A 701 -20.30 10.85 22.86
CA ALA A 701 -19.56 12.01 22.37
C ALA A 701 -18.86 12.81 23.49
#